data_60b11db4130e7cb1b90338304f873fbd
#
_entry.id   60b11db4130e7cb1b90338304f873fbd
#
_cell.length_a   1.000
_cell.length_b   1.000
_cell.length_c   1.000
_cell.angle_alpha   90.00
_cell.angle_beta   90.00
_cell.angle_gamma   90.00
#
_symmetry.space_group_name_H-M   'P 1'
#
loop_
_entity.id
_entity.type
_entity.pdbx_description
1 polymer ?
#
loop_
_entity_poly.entity_id
_entity_poly.type
_entity_poly.pdbx_seq_one_letter_code
_entity_poly.pdbx_strand_id
1 'polypeptide(L)'
;MAHTAGDELQMIRQSRLYFPDPERTRRTSCGSAEAFQALMRKSVETPEQFWAEVAGELEWLRRWDTVQEGDFPHFRFFSGGVSNPTLNLLDRHLAQGADNRLALVWEGENFDTRFFTYRMLAVEVNKCANVLKQLGVRKGDTVGIFTPNLAETAIAVLACFRIGAIFNTVFSGFSTRSLRDRLDNYGPKVVITANYGLRRGAEIPLKDKVDEAIEGLASVEAVIVIERVKRDTHMRAGRDVWWHELMRDASGDCPAEPMEANEPGIVFYTSGTTGKPKGIVHSAMAFVVNNYVYTKYHMDHHPNDVLWCTADIGWLTMHIWGIVGALVNGVTTIMFEGALDYPTPSRFYQMVSKYRVNKIFTAPTAIRMLMKYGHEVMAPYDLSSLEVVSVVGEPLNPEAWHWTHDNLGKGRICVNNTWGQTELGGCPLAGAAWLTPMKPGSCGSSFLGAQVEVVDDSGRVLPPNVVGNLVLRRPFPMMLRTLWKEPERYVHEYFSQIPGCYFTNDAAVKDDDGHFWVIGRLDDVINVAGHRLSTMEMESAIMECNSVAEVAVVGAPDAIKGLVPAAFVTLRAGESASAELRDAIRRQVADVIGKIAIPDRVFFTDALPKTPSGKIMRRLLKEILETGDVGSDTTALEDRSSIEKLKAMVRAQA
;
A
#
# COMPACT_ATOMS: atom_id res chain seq x y z
N MET A 1 -12.89 1.25 -39.39
CA MET A 1 -14.29 0.89 -39.15
C MET A 1 -14.46 0.70 -37.68
N ALA A 2 -15.28 1.56 -37.09
CA ALA A 2 -15.43 1.66 -35.65
C ALA A 2 -16.37 0.59 -35.12
N HIS A 3 -15.85 -0.55 -34.76
CA HIS A 3 -16.54 -1.52 -33.93
C HIS A 3 -15.48 -2.13 -33.03
N THR A 4 -15.58 -1.87 -31.71
CA THR A 4 -15.11 -2.74 -30.61
C THR A 4 -14.61 -2.09 -29.33
N ALA A 5 -14.58 -0.76 -29.24
CA ALA A 5 -14.39 -0.13 -27.92
C ALA A 5 -15.69 -0.16 -27.07
N GLY A 6 -16.81 -0.63 -27.63
CA GLY A 6 -18.14 -0.55 -27.02
C GLY A 6 -18.43 -1.60 -25.95
N ASP A 7 -17.86 -2.79 -26.09
CA ASP A 7 -18.20 -3.92 -25.21
C ASP A 7 -17.21 -4.08 -24.06
N GLU A 8 -15.96 -3.64 -24.23
CA GLU A 8 -14.90 -3.72 -23.22
C GLU A 8 -15.15 -2.82 -21.98
N LEU A 9 -16.02 -1.82 -22.11
CA LEU A 9 -16.35 -0.86 -21.06
C LEU A 9 -17.75 -1.05 -20.48
N GLN A 10 -18.39 -2.18 -20.73
CA GLN A 10 -19.78 -2.40 -20.29
C GLN A 10 -19.91 -2.33 -18.76
N MET A 11 -18.97 -2.91 -18.00
CA MET A 11 -18.93 -2.85 -16.54
C MET A 11 -18.80 -1.39 -16.05
N ILE A 12 -17.94 -0.60 -16.70
CA ILE A 12 -17.74 0.81 -16.38
C ILE A 12 -19.00 1.61 -16.63
N ARG A 13 -19.64 1.42 -17.78
CA ARG A 13 -20.88 2.10 -18.19
C ARG A 13 -22.10 1.73 -17.36
N GLN A 14 -22.14 0.53 -16.81
CA GLN A 14 -23.26 0.03 -15.98
C GLN A 14 -23.08 0.34 -14.50
N SER A 15 -21.88 0.76 -14.06
CA SER A 15 -21.63 1.04 -12.67
C SER A 15 -22.36 2.30 -12.19
N ARG A 16 -23.14 2.15 -11.12
CA ARG A 16 -23.95 3.22 -10.54
C ARG A 16 -23.14 4.04 -9.54
N LEU A 17 -23.44 5.34 -9.48
CA LEU A 17 -22.94 6.23 -8.44
C LEU A 17 -23.70 6.01 -7.12
N TYR A 18 -22.96 5.90 -6.04
CA TYR A 18 -23.46 5.89 -4.66
C TYR A 18 -23.14 7.23 -4.01
N PHE A 19 -24.15 8.04 -3.79
CA PHE A 19 -23.99 9.36 -3.21
C PHE A 19 -23.83 9.28 -1.69
N PRO A 20 -22.95 10.11 -1.10
CA PRO A 20 -22.81 10.20 0.35
C PRO A 20 -24.11 10.61 1.04
N ASP A 21 -24.30 10.13 2.27
CA ASP A 21 -25.39 10.59 3.13
C ASP A 21 -25.20 12.08 3.45
N PRO A 22 -26.20 12.94 3.17
CA PRO A 22 -26.09 14.39 3.40
C PRO A 22 -25.84 14.78 4.87
N GLU A 23 -26.31 13.99 5.84
CA GLU A 23 -26.02 14.24 7.24
C GLU A 23 -24.55 13.95 7.57
N ARG A 24 -24.00 12.85 7.05
CA ARG A 24 -22.58 12.54 7.16
C ARG A 24 -21.73 13.61 6.49
N THR A 25 -22.09 14.06 5.28
CA THR A 25 -21.40 15.14 4.56
C THR A 25 -21.27 16.40 5.40
N ARG A 26 -22.36 16.83 6.08
CA ARG A 26 -22.35 18.01 6.95
C ARG A 26 -21.42 17.88 8.17
N ARG A 27 -21.11 16.67 8.60
CA ARG A 27 -20.24 16.38 9.76
C ARG A 27 -18.76 16.31 9.38
N THR A 28 -18.45 16.25 8.09
CA THR A 28 -17.05 16.22 7.62
C THR A 28 -16.33 17.53 7.92
N SER A 29 -15.01 17.49 7.90
CA SER A 29 -14.17 18.68 8.09
C SER A 29 -14.39 19.77 7.03
N CYS A 30 -14.92 19.43 5.84
CA CYS A 30 -15.35 20.38 4.80
C CYS A 30 -16.79 20.90 4.97
N GLY A 31 -17.67 20.14 5.63
CA GLY A 31 -19.07 20.45 5.84
C GLY A 31 -19.97 20.33 4.61
N SER A 32 -19.44 20.33 3.39
CA SER A 32 -20.21 20.13 2.16
C SER A 32 -19.35 19.62 0.99
N ALA A 33 -20.00 18.98 0.01
CA ALA A 33 -19.36 18.52 -1.22
C ALA A 33 -18.86 19.70 -2.07
N GLU A 34 -19.59 20.82 -2.10
CA GLU A 34 -19.23 22.03 -2.84
C GLU A 34 -17.95 22.66 -2.28
N ALA A 35 -17.81 22.70 -0.94
CA ALA A 35 -16.59 23.20 -0.29
C ALA A 35 -15.39 22.31 -0.63
N PHE A 36 -15.57 20.99 -0.64
CA PHE A 36 -14.52 20.08 -1.05
C PHE A 36 -14.16 20.23 -2.53
N GLN A 37 -15.14 20.38 -3.42
CA GLN A 37 -14.88 20.66 -4.84
C GLN A 37 -14.15 21.99 -5.06
N ALA A 38 -14.46 23.02 -4.26
CA ALA A 38 -13.71 24.29 -4.30
C ALA A 38 -12.25 24.08 -3.87
N LEU A 39 -12.01 23.26 -2.83
CA LEU A 39 -10.67 22.87 -2.40
C LEU A 39 -9.92 22.10 -3.48
N MET A 40 -10.58 21.17 -4.15
CA MET A 40 -10.03 20.40 -5.28
C MET A 40 -9.63 21.33 -6.43
N ARG A 41 -10.51 22.26 -6.85
CA ARG A 41 -10.17 23.25 -7.89
C ARG A 41 -8.98 24.09 -7.48
N LYS A 42 -8.97 24.63 -6.25
CA LYS A 42 -7.86 25.42 -5.73
C LYS A 42 -6.53 24.66 -5.78
N SER A 43 -6.55 23.37 -5.45
CA SER A 43 -5.35 22.52 -5.44
C SER A 43 -4.73 22.34 -6.83
N VAL A 44 -5.49 22.55 -7.90
CA VAL A 44 -5.06 22.43 -9.30
C VAL A 44 -4.80 23.80 -9.94
N GLU A 45 -5.70 24.79 -9.71
CA GLU A 45 -5.64 26.11 -10.33
C GLU A 45 -4.62 27.04 -9.67
N THR A 46 -4.46 26.92 -8.34
CA THR A 46 -3.52 27.73 -7.54
C THR A 46 -2.73 26.84 -6.56
N PRO A 47 -1.94 25.87 -7.07
CA PRO A 47 -1.30 24.84 -6.26
C PRO A 47 -0.34 25.39 -5.20
N GLU A 48 0.41 26.45 -5.50
CA GLU A 48 1.31 27.07 -4.54
C GLU A 48 0.54 27.65 -3.34
N GLN A 49 -0.57 28.34 -3.61
CA GLN A 49 -1.42 28.87 -2.53
C GLN A 49 -2.04 27.75 -1.72
N PHE A 50 -2.55 26.70 -2.39
CA PHE A 50 -3.12 25.53 -1.73
C PHE A 50 -2.10 24.86 -0.80
N TRP A 51 -0.90 24.55 -1.30
CA TRP A 51 0.14 23.89 -0.50
C TRP A 51 0.70 24.79 0.61
N ALA A 52 0.77 26.12 0.38
CA ALA A 52 1.15 27.05 1.44
C ALA A 52 0.15 27.06 2.60
N GLU A 53 -1.15 27.00 2.31
CA GLU A 53 -2.20 26.94 3.34
C GLU A 53 -2.15 25.62 4.09
N VAL A 54 -2.07 24.49 3.39
CA VAL A 54 -1.94 23.15 4.00
C VAL A 54 -0.71 23.08 4.90
N ALA A 55 0.46 23.50 4.41
CA ALA A 55 1.69 23.50 5.20
C ALA A 55 1.61 24.47 6.38
N GLY A 56 0.87 25.56 6.23
CA GLY A 56 0.63 26.56 7.29
C GLY A 56 -0.15 26.03 8.50
N GLU A 57 -0.87 24.92 8.38
CA GLU A 57 -1.54 24.23 9.49
C GLU A 57 -0.59 23.38 10.34
N LEU A 58 0.65 23.19 9.89
CA LEU A 58 1.68 22.37 10.55
C LEU A 58 2.75 23.23 11.23
N GLU A 59 3.48 22.63 12.16
CA GLU A 59 4.55 23.29 12.90
C GLU A 59 5.86 23.33 12.11
N TRP A 60 6.45 24.53 12.02
CA TRP A 60 7.73 24.80 11.37
C TRP A 60 8.66 25.58 12.30
N LEU A 61 9.92 25.13 12.39
CA LEU A 61 10.97 25.88 13.07
C LEU A 61 11.38 27.12 12.28
N ARG A 62 11.36 26.99 10.94
CA ARG A 62 11.49 28.10 9.98
C ARG A 62 10.54 27.81 8.79
N ARG A 63 9.72 28.76 8.42
CA ARG A 63 8.88 28.64 7.22
C ARG A 63 9.74 28.63 5.97
N TRP A 64 9.21 28.10 4.90
CA TRP A 64 9.81 28.00 3.58
C TRP A 64 9.93 29.37 2.90
N ASP A 65 10.91 29.46 2.00
CA ASP A 65 11.08 30.63 1.13
C ASP A 65 10.22 30.49 -0.14
N THR A 66 10.15 29.27 -0.69
CA THR A 66 9.38 28.94 -1.91
C THR A 66 8.58 27.65 -1.71
N VAL A 67 7.30 27.65 -2.12
CA VAL A 67 6.40 26.49 -1.97
C VAL A 67 6.77 25.39 -2.93
N GLN A 68 7.00 25.71 -4.22
CA GLN A 68 7.41 24.76 -5.24
C GLN A 68 8.54 25.36 -6.08
N GLU A 69 9.59 24.58 -6.31
CA GLU A 69 10.68 24.89 -7.22
C GLU A 69 10.83 23.78 -8.24
N GLY A 70 11.01 24.17 -9.52
CA GLY A 70 11.18 23.23 -10.62
C GLY A 70 9.92 22.45 -10.97
N ASP A 71 10.08 21.50 -11.88
CA ASP A 71 9.05 20.60 -12.40
C ASP A 71 9.68 19.23 -12.71
N PHE A 72 8.92 18.31 -13.27
CA PHE A 72 9.45 16.99 -13.67
C PHE A 72 10.69 17.10 -14.57
N PRO A 73 11.71 16.28 -14.35
CA PRO A 73 11.86 15.28 -13.29
C PRO A 73 12.41 15.82 -11.96
N HIS A 74 12.86 17.09 -11.90
CA HIS A 74 13.56 17.67 -10.74
C HIS A 74 12.74 18.79 -10.11
N PHE A 75 12.15 18.49 -8.98
CA PHE A 75 11.28 19.42 -8.23
C PHE A 75 11.56 19.35 -6.73
N ARG A 76 11.22 20.43 -6.04
CA ARG A 76 11.30 20.57 -4.58
C ARG A 76 10.03 21.25 -4.07
N PHE A 77 9.65 20.93 -2.84
CA PHE A 77 8.55 21.59 -2.15
C PHE A 77 9.02 22.17 -0.83
N PHE A 78 8.49 23.34 -0.48
CA PHE A 78 8.76 24.06 0.76
C PHE A 78 10.26 24.33 0.95
N SER A 79 10.95 24.74 -0.11
CA SER A 79 12.40 24.99 -0.10
C SER A 79 12.78 26.03 0.93
N GLY A 80 13.83 25.75 1.71
CA GLY A 80 14.25 26.56 2.84
C GLY A 80 13.43 26.37 4.11
N GLY A 81 12.30 25.67 4.06
CA GLY A 81 11.52 25.33 5.23
C GLY A 81 12.24 24.33 6.12
N VAL A 82 12.23 24.56 7.43
CA VAL A 82 12.88 23.69 8.41
C VAL A 82 11.86 23.24 9.45
N SER A 83 11.73 21.93 9.62
CA SER A 83 10.89 21.32 10.64
C SER A 83 11.44 19.93 11.01
N ASN A 84 10.65 19.10 11.66
CA ASN A 84 10.89 17.68 11.85
C ASN A 84 9.55 16.95 11.83
N PRO A 85 9.45 15.77 11.20
CA PRO A 85 8.22 14.99 11.22
C PRO A 85 7.61 14.82 12.61
N THR A 86 8.42 14.51 13.63
CA THR A 86 7.93 14.26 15.00
C THR A 86 7.35 15.48 15.70
N LEU A 87 7.76 16.70 15.32
CA LEU A 87 7.10 17.92 15.82
C LEU A 87 5.62 17.91 15.45
N ASN A 88 5.29 17.38 14.26
CA ASN A 88 3.92 17.33 13.77
C ASN A 88 3.16 16.05 14.13
N LEU A 89 3.87 14.94 14.31
CA LEU A 89 3.28 13.65 14.64
C LEU A 89 3.06 13.45 16.14
N LEU A 90 3.84 14.12 16.99
CA LEU A 90 3.84 13.93 18.44
C LEU A 90 3.77 15.27 19.20
N ASP A 91 4.79 16.12 19.08
CA ASP A 91 5.00 17.28 19.96
C ASP A 91 3.88 18.30 19.85
N ARG A 92 3.37 18.57 18.65
CA ARG A 92 2.21 19.46 18.42
C ARG A 92 0.98 19.01 19.20
N HIS A 93 0.71 17.71 19.24
CA HIS A 93 -0.44 17.18 19.97
C HIS A 93 -0.28 17.29 21.47
N LEU A 94 0.97 17.12 21.99
CA LEU A 94 1.28 17.36 23.41
C LEU A 94 1.08 18.82 23.77
N ALA A 95 1.57 19.75 22.92
CA ALA A 95 1.37 21.18 23.11
C ALA A 95 -0.11 21.59 23.10
N GLN A 96 -0.97 20.85 22.41
CA GLN A 96 -2.43 21.03 22.36
C GLN A 96 -3.18 20.30 23.49
N GLY A 97 -2.49 19.69 24.45
CA GLY A 97 -3.09 19.01 25.60
C GLY A 97 -3.62 17.59 25.31
N ALA A 98 -3.15 16.94 24.26
CA ALA A 98 -3.55 15.57 23.91
C ALA A 98 -2.72 14.48 24.63
N ASP A 99 -2.05 14.81 25.72
CA ASP A 99 -1.12 13.93 26.45
C ASP A 99 -1.68 12.54 26.73
N ASN A 100 -2.90 12.47 27.19
CA ASN A 100 -3.56 11.23 27.64
C ASN A 100 -4.41 10.58 26.54
N ARG A 101 -4.50 11.18 25.35
CA ARG A 101 -5.21 10.56 24.22
C ARG A 101 -4.36 9.40 23.67
N LEU A 102 -5.02 8.29 23.32
CA LEU A 102 -4.35 7.16 22.69
C LEU A 102 -3.79 7.59 21.32
N ALA A 103 -2.53 7.25 21.10
CA ALA A 103 -1.82 7.42 19.83
C ALA A 103 -1.68 6.08 19.10
N LEU A 104 -1.24 5.05 19.82
CA LEU A 104 -0.96 3.73 19.28
C LEU A 104 -1.53 2.64 20.17
N VAL A 105 -2.28 1.73 19.56
CA VAL A 105 -2.68 0.44 20.15
C VAL A 105 -1.94 -0.64 19.39
N TRP A 106 -1.22 -1.49 20.10
CA TRP A 106 -0.60 -2.67 19.53
C TRP A 106 -1.26 -3.93 20.06
N GLU A 107 -1.54 -4.87 19.15
CA GLU A 107 -2.01 -6.20 19.51
C GLU A 107 -1.22 -7.27 18.75
N GLY A 108 -0.70 -8.25 19.48
CA GLY A 108 0.00 -9.41 18.95
C GLY A 108 -0.93 -10.53 18.53
N GLU A 109 -0.41 -11.46 17.74
CA GLU A 109 -1.15 -12.65 17.31
C GLU A 109 -1.61 -13.53 18.49
N ASN A 110 -0.84 -13.57 19.57
CA ASN A 110 -1.12 -14.27 20.81
C ASN A 110 -1.98 -13.49 21.80
N PHE A 111 -2.66 -12.42 21.34
CA PHE A 111 -3.54 -11.53 22.13
C PHE A 111 -2.85 -10.65 23.17
N ASP A 112 -1.53 -10.56 23.16
CA ASP A 112 -0.82 -9.53 23.90
C ASP A 112 -1.28 -8.16 23.44
N THR A 113 -1.42 -7.19 24.37
CA THR A 113 -1.85 -5.84 24.03
C THR A 113 -1.00 -4.80 24.72
N ARG A 114 -0.70 -3.70 24.02
CA ARG A 114 -0.01 -2.54 24.57
C ARG A 114 -0.70 -1.27 24.09
N PHE A 115 -0.76 -0.28 24.97
CA PHE A 115 -1.41 1.00 24.71
C PHE A 115 -0.42 2.13 24.97
N PHE A 116 -0.35 3.06 24.03
CA PHE A 116 0.50 4.24 24.15
C PHE A 116 -0.35 5.49 23.95
N THR A 117 -0.39 6.35 24.95
CA THR A 117 -0.87 7.72 24.77
C THR A 117 0.16 8.52 23.96
N TYR A 118 -0.22 9.70 23.46
CA TYR A 118 0.74 10.57 22.78
C TYR A 118 1.97 10.85 23.62
N ARG A 119 1.81 11.10 24.94
CA ARG A 119 2.94 11.29 25.86
C ARG A 119 3.79 10.04 26.00
N MET A 120 3.18 8.88 26.22
CA MET A 120 3.92 7.62 26.36
C MET A 120 4.71 7.30 25.09
N LEU A 121 4.07 7.46 23.91
CA LEU A 121 4.73 7.22 22.64
C LEU A 121 5.90 8.19 22.43
N ALA A 122 5.72 9.48 22.73
CA ALA A 122 6.80 10.48 22.61
C ALA A 122 8.00 10.14 23.51
N VAL A 123 7.76 9.70 24.74
CA VAL A 123 8.84 9.27 25.66
C VAL A 123 9.61 8.08 25.10
N GLU A 124 8.91 7.04 24.62
CA GLU A 124 9.57 5.86 24.04
C GLU A 124 10.32 6.19 22.75
N VAL A 125 9.76 7.06 21.90
CA VAL A 125 10.44 7.59 20.71
C VAL A 125 11.72 8.35 21.08
N ASN A 126 11.68 9.21 22.08
CA ASN A 126 12.84 9.97 22.55
C ASN A 126 13.94 9.05 23.12
N LYS A 127 13.56 8.02 23.88
CA LYS A 127 14.50 6.99 24.36
C LYS A 127 15.19 6.28 23.20
N CYS A 128 14.42 5.77 22.23
CA CYS A 128 14.97 5.09 21.07
C CYS A 128 15.85 6.02 20.21
N ALA A 129 15.47 7.29 20.06
CA ALA A 129 16.26 8.31 19.39
C ALA A 129 17.63 8.50 20.08
N ASN A 130 17.65 8.57 21.41
CA ASN A 130 18.89 8.67 22.19
C ASN A 130 19.73 7.40 22.10
N VAL A 131 19.11 6.21 22.08
CA VAL A 131 19.79 4.93 21.84
C VAL A 131 20.49 4.93 20.48
N LEU A 132 19.80 5.34 19.41
CA LEU A 132 20.40 5.44 18.08
C LEU A 132 21.60 6.43 18.08
N LYS A 133 21.47 7.59 18.77
CA LYS A 133 22.57 8.55 18.92
C LYS A 133 23.77 7.96 19.68
N GLN A 134 23.54 7.16 20.72
CA GLN A 134 24.59 6.46 21.48
C GLN A 134 25.33 5.43 20.61
N LEU A 135 24.63 4.76 19.71
CA LEU A 135 25.20 3.86 18.71
C LEU A 135 25.85 4.61 17.52
N GLY A 136 26.01 5.91 17.61
CA GLY A 136 26.70 6.72 16.62
C GLY A 136 25.85 7.16 15.44
N VAL A 137 24.55 6.89 15.40
CA VAL A 137 23.66 7.37 14.32
C VAL A 137 23.49 8.88 14.40
N ARG A 138 23.66 9.55 13.28
CA ARG A 138 23.51 11.00 13.12
C ARG A 138 22.52 11.30 11.99
N LYS A 139 22.14 12.55 11.86
CA LYS A 139 21.33 13.06 10.75
C LYS A 139 21.93 12.64 9.41
N GLY A 140 21.11 12.04 8.55
CA GLY A 140 21.50 11.52 7.25
C GLY A 140 22.08 10.09 7.24
N ASP A 141 22.40 9.53 8.43
CA ASP A 141 22.78 8.11 8.53
C ASP A 141 21.58 7.20 8.27
N THR A 142 21.85 5.97 7.87
CA THR A 142 20.87 4.98 7.43
C THR A 142 20.60 3.93 8.51
N VAL A 143 19.31 3.63 8.74
CA VAL A 143 18.85 2.60 9.68
C VAL A 143 17.96 1.59 8.93
N GLY A 144 18.35 0.32 8.97
CA GLY A 144 17.55 -0.78 8.43
C GLY A 144 16.63 -1.37 9.50
N ILE A 145 15.38 -1.65 9.18
CA ILE A 145 14.41 -2.22 10.12
C ILE A 145 13.80 -3.47 9.48
N PHE A 146 14.00 -4.61 10.13
CA PHE A 146 13.49 -5.92 9.68
C PHE A 146 12.74 -6.60 10.83
N THR A 147 11.50 -6.20 11.03
CA THR A 147 10.65 -6.64 12.13
C THR A 147 9.23 -6.89 11.62
N PRO A 148 8.39 -7.68 12.30
CA PRO A 148 6.96 -7.68 12.05
C PRO A 148 6.34 -6.37 12.57
N ASN A 149 5.01 -6.26 12.52
CA ASN A 149 4.26 -5.13 13.07
C ASN A 149 4.32 -5.12 14.61
N LEU A 150 5.42 -4.62 15.17
CA LEU A 150 5.61 -4.43 16.62
C LEU A 150 5.46 -2.95 17.01
N ALA A 151 5.09 -2.69 18.26
CA ALA A 151 5.08 -1.32 18.78
C ALA A 151 6.47 -0.68 18.69
N GLU A 152 7.52 -1.46 18.95
CA GLU A 152 8.93 -1.07 18.82
C GLU A 152 9.27 -0.62 17.40
N THR A 153 8.63 -1.22 16.38
CA THR A 153 8.85 -0.83 14.99
C THR A 153 8.34 0.58 14.70
N ALA A 154 7.13 0.91 15.18
CA ALA A 154 6.61 2.28 15.07
C ALA A 154 7.47 3.27 15.84
N ILE A 155 7.93 2.91 17.05
CA ILE A 155 8.84 3.72 17.86
C ILE A 155 10.16 3.96 17.12
N ALA A 156 10.74 2.93 16.50
CA ALA A 156 12.00 3.03 15.76
C ALA A 156 11.87 3.95 14.52
N VAL A 157 10.79 3.82 13.75
CA VAL A 157 10.50 4.69 12.61
C VAL A 157 10.41 6.17 13.04
N LEU A 158 9.67 6.44 14.11
CA LEU A 158 9.51 7.79 14.65
C LEU A 158 10.83 8.31 15.26
N ALA A 159 11.63 7.44 15.88
CA ALA A 159 12.95 7.80 16.41
C ALA A 159 13.93 8.17 15.29
N CYS A 160 13.91 7.47 14.15
CA CYS A 160 14.69 7.86 12.97
C CYS A 160 14.30 9.26 12.48
N PHE A 161 13.01 9.55 12.35
CA PHE A 161 12.56 10.91 12.04
C PHE A 161 13.03 11.94 13.07
N ARG A 162 12.96 11.58 14.38
CA ARG A 162 13.34 12.49 15.46
C ARG A 162 14.76 13.01 15.34
N ILE A 163 15.71 12.14 14.94
CA ILE A 163 17.13 12.48 14.79
C ILE A 163 17.56 12.78 13.35
N GLY A 164 16.62 12.82 12.39
CA GLY A 164 16.92 13.05 10.98
C GLY A 164 17.67 11.90 10.31
N ALA A 165 17.62 10.69 10.86
CA ALA A 165 18.14 9.49 10.20
C ALA A 165 17.19 9.03 9.09
N ILE A 166 17.75 8.46 8.03
CA ILE A 166 17.00 7.87 6.95
C ILE A 166 16.68 6.42 7.34
N PHE A 167 15.44 5.98 7.21
CA PHE A 167 15.10 4.59 7.51
C PHE A 167 14.61 3.83 6.28
N ASN A 168 14.81 2.52 6.33
CA ASN A 168 14.23 1.54 5.42
C ASN A 168 13.60 0.42 6.23
N THR A 169 12.29 0.20 6.08
CA THR A 169 11.61 -0.98 6.63
C THR A 169 11.51 -2.05 5.56
N VAL A 170 11.91 -3.26 5.92
CA VAL A 170 11.89 -4.42 5.03
C VAL A 170 10.87 -5.42 5.54
N PHE A 171 10.04 -5.93 4.64
CA PHE A 171 9.02 -6.92 4.99
C PHE A 171 9.63 -8.18 5.62
N SER A 172 9.22 -8.53 6.85
CA SER A 172 9.78 -9.64 7.64
C SER A 172 9.58 -11.03 7.03
N GLY A 173 8.64 -11.15 6.09
CA GLY A 173 8.39 -12.36 5.33
C GLY A 173 9.37 -12.63 4.18
N PHE A 174 10.26 -11.69 3.83
CA PHE A 174 11.24 -11.91 2.78
C PHE A 174 12.29 -12.97 3.15
N SER A 175 12.86 -13.60 2.11
CA SER A 175 14.00 -14.51 2.27
C SER A 175 15.25 -13.76 2.69
N THR A 176 16.23 -14.46 3.25
CA THR A 176 17.55 -13.92 3.61
C THR A 176 18.22 -13.26 2.42
N ARG A 177 18.18 -13.86 1.24
CA ARG A 177 18.75 -13.27 0.02
C ARG A 177 18.07 -11.94 -0.34
N SER A 178 16.75 -11.90 -0.32
CA SER A 178 15.98 -10.68 -0.63
C SER A 178 16.25 -9.56 0.39
N LEU A 179 16.45 -9.92 1.66
CA LEU A 179 16.88 -8.99 2.70
C LEU A 179 18.30 -8.48 2.42
N ARG A 180 19.25 -9.39 2.13
CA ARG A 180 20.64 -9.05 1.83
C ARG A 180 20.74 -8.06 0.66
N ASP A 181 20.07 -8.34 -0.47
CA ASP A 181 20.12 -7.50 -1.67
C ASP A 181 19.71 -6.05 -1.37
N ARG A 182 18.72 -5.86 -0.46
CA ARG A 182 18.26 -4.54 -0.01
C ARG A 182 19.25 -3.88 0.94
N LEU A 183 19.72 -4.60 1.95
CA LEU A 183 20.66 -4.06 2.95
C LEU A 183 22.02 -3.71 2.33
N ASP A 184 22.51 -4.50 1.39
CA ASP A 184 23.77 -4.24 0.66
C ASP A 184 23.67 -2.95 -0.15
N ASN A 185 22.61 -2.79 -0.95
CA ASN A 185 22.39 -1.55 -1.71
C ASN A 185 22.14 -0.35 -0.79
N TYR A 186 21.34 -0.55 0.28
CA TYR A 186 20.98 0.52 1.20
C TYR A 186 22.16 1.00 2.05
N GLY A 187 22.93 0.07 2.61
CA GLY A 187 24.10 0.34 3.44
C GLY A 187 23.74 0.86 4.84
N PRO A 188 22.90 0.16 5.63
CA PRO A 188 22.50 0.64 6.94
C PRO A 188 23.68 0.62 7.92
N LYS A 189 23.77 1.66 8.77
CA LYS A 189 24.71 1.72 9.88
C LYS A 189 24.26 0.88 11.08
N VAL A 190 22.96 0.91 11.37
CA VAL A 190 22.31 0.10 12.41
C VAL A 190 21.17 -0.70 11.77
N VAL A 191 21.03 -1.96 12.19
CA VAL A 191 19.88 -2.79 11.85
C VAL A 191 19.06 -3.06 13.11
N ILE A 192 17.75 -2.85 13.05
CA ILE A 192 16.80 -3.20 14.11
C ILE A 192 16.02 -4.41 13.67
N THR A 193 15.99 -5.46 14.50
CA THR A 193 15.24 -6.68 14.22
C THR A 193 14.57 -7.23 15.49
N ALA A 194 13.69 -8.21 15.34
CA ALA A 194 13.21 -9.02 16.45
C ALA A 194 13.93 -10.37 16.43
N ASN A 195 14.03 -11.03 17.59
CA ASN A 195 14.57 -12.39 17.62
C ASN A 195 13.67 -13.32 16.82
N TYR A 196 12.36 -13.27 17.03
CA TYR A 196 11.34 -14.02 16.30
C TYR A 196 10.18 -13.08 15.90
N GLY A 197 9.39 -13.49 14.92
CA GLY A 197 8.06 -12.98 14.61
C GLY A 197 7.03 -14.07 14.82
N LEU A 198 5.77 -13.71 15.08
CA LEU A 198 4.66 -14.65 15.19
C LEU A 198 3.76 -14.55 13.96
N ARG A 199 3.48 -15.68 13.32
CA ARG A 199 2.52 -15.74 12.22
C ARG A 199 1.86 -17.11 12.13
N ARG A 200 0.53 -17.16 12.23
CA ARG A 200 -0.30 -18.38 12.22
C ARG A 200 0.16 -19.44 13.23
N GLY A 201 0.54 -18.98 14.43
CA GLY A 201 1.05 -19.82 15.51
C GLY A 201 2.49 -20.29 15.33
N ALA A 202 3.15 -19.95 14.23
CA ALA A 202 4.55 -20.28 14.00
C ALA A 202 5.47 -19.16 14.53
N GLU A 203 6.58 -19.55 15.16
CA GLU A 203 7.69 -18.67 15.52
C GLU A 203 8.68 -18.62 14.36
N ILE A 204 8.87 -17.45 13.77
CA ILE A 204 9.73 -17.25 12.60
C ILE A 204 11.03 -16.61 13.07
N PRO A 205 12.20 -17.28 12.93
CA PRO A 205 13.48 -16.74 13.37
C PRO A 205 13.91 -15.59 12.45
N LEU A 206 13.86 -14.35 12.95
CA LEU A 206 14.21 -13.16 12.18
C LEU A 206 15.67 -12.77 12.39
N LYS A 207 16.18 -12.89 13.62
CA LYS A 207 17.56 -12.58 13.95
C LYS A 207 18.54 -13.44 13.13
N ASP A 208 18.26 -14.72 12.97
CA ASP A 208 19.11 -15.64 12.19
C ASP A 208 19.16 -15.19 10.71
N LYS A 209 18.02 -14.79 10.13
CA LYS A 209 17.98 -14.22 8.78
C LYS A 209 18.79 -12.95 8.66
N VAL A 210 18.74 -12.07 9.67
CA VAL A 210 19.53 -10.84 9.69
C VAL A 210 21.02 -11.17 9.76
N ASP A 211 21.43 -12.08 10.65
CA ASP A 211 22.84 -12.46 10.78
C ASP A 211 23.42 -12.97 9.46
N GLU A 212 22.71 -13.87 8.78
CA GLU A 212 23.09 -14.38 7.47
C GLU A 212 23.09 -13.24 6.40
N ALA A 213 22.07 -12.38 6.40
CA ALA A 213 21.95 -11.31 5.40
C ALA A 213 23.04 -10.25 5.52
N ILE A 214 23.49 -9.93 6.73
CA ILE A 214 24.52 -8.88 6.97
C ILE A 214 25.94 -9.43 7.01
N GLU A 215 26.15 -10.72 6.82
CA GLU A 215 27.49 -11.30 6.82
C GLU A 215 28.38 -10.64 5.77
N GLY A 216 29.51 -10.05 6.22
CA GLY A 216 30.44 -9.32 5.33
C GLY A 216 30.00 -7.91 4.94
N LEU A 217 28.85 -7.41 5.38
CA LEU A 217 28.43 -6.01 5.15
C LEU A 217 29.14 -5.09 6.15
N ALA A 218 30.18 -4.38 5.68
CA ALA A 218 30.98 -3.49 6.50
C ALA A 218 30.23 -2.23 7.00
N SER A 219 29.08 -1.90 6.41
CA SER A 219 28.26 -0.75 6.81
C SER A 219 27.55 -0.96 8.14
N VAL A 220 27.27 -2.23 8.53
CA VAL A 220 26.49 -2.54 9.73
C VAL A 220 27.42 -2.56 10.95
N GLU A 221 27.30 -1.53 11.78
CA GLU A 221 28.10 -1.38 13.01
C GLU A 221 27.42 -1.99 14.23
N ALA A 222 26.06 -1.99 14.29
CA ALA A 222 25.30 -2.55 15.40
C ALA A 222 23.97 -3.17 14.94
N VAL A 223 23.52 -4.18 15.71
CA VAL A 223 22.20 -4.80 15.56
C VAL A 223 21.43 -4.68 16.88
N ILE A 224 20.29 -4.01 16.85
CA ILE A 224 19.37 -3.92 17.99
C ILE A 224 18.34 -5.04 17.85
N VAL A 225 18.22 -5.87 18.89
CA VAL A 225 17.35 -7.05 18.88
C VAL A 225 16.20 -6.88 19.86
N ILE A 226 14.98 -6.95 19.36
CA ILE A 226 13.75 -6.94 20.15
C ILE A 226 13.46 -8.38 20.59
N GLU A 227 13.32 -8.61 21.90
CA GLU A 227 12.91 -9.91 22.44
C GLU A 227 11.39 -10.06 22.32
N ARG A 228 10.91 -10.59 21.17
CA ARG A 228 9.48 -10.86 20.97
C ARG A 228 9.05 -12.19 21.57
N VAL A 229 9.92 -13.18 21.55
CA VAL A 229 9.70 -14.51 22.11
C VAL A 229 10.85 -14.83 23.06
N LYS A 230 10.51 -15.35 24.24
CA LYS A 230 11.54 -15.83 25.20
C LYS A 230 12.17 -17.13 24.70
N ARG A 231 13.21 -16.99 23.90
CA ARG A 231 13.99 -18.07 23.31
C ARG A 231 15.47 -17.73 23.41
N ASP A 232 16.29 -18.76 23.50
CA ASP A 232 17.72 -18.62 23.31
C ASP A 232 17.99 -18.04 21.92
N THR A 233 18.76 -16.96 21.89
CA THR A 233 18.98 -16.18 20.68
C THR A 233 20.47 -15.90 20.56
N HIS A 234 21.06 -16.24 19.41
CA HIS A 234 22.46 -15.95 19.18
C HIS A 234 22.71 -14.45 19.13
N MET A 235 23.56 -13.95 20.02
CA MET A 235 23.96 -12.55 20.13
C MET A 235 25.47 -12.42 19.95
N ARG A 236 25.91 -11.78 18.88
CA ARG A 236 27.32 -11.52 18.59
C ARG A 236 27.83 -10.38 19.49
N ALA A 237 28.76 -10.71 20.38
CA ALA A 237 29.36 -9.74 21.28
C ALA A 237 30.03 -8.56 20.52
N GLY A 238 29.82 -7.33 21.01
CA GLY A 238 30.35 -6.11 20.41
C GLY A 238 29.57 -5.57 19.20
N ARG A 239 28.55 -6.30 18.71
CA ARG A 239 27.66 -5.86 17.63
C ARG A 239 26.20 -5.87 18.03
N ASP A 240 25.72 -6.94 18.69
CA ASP A 240 24.32 -7.15 18.99
C ASP A 240 23.98 -6.71 20.41
N VAL A 241 22.88 -5.98 20.55
CA VAL A 241 22.42 -5.48 21.84
C VAL A 241 20.91 -5.63 21.95
N TRP A 242 20.41 -6.02 23.11
CA TRP A 242 18.99 -6.12 23.36
C TRP A 242 18.31 -4.76 23.43
N TRP A 243 17.19 -4.61 22.76
CA TRP A 243 16.35 -3.41 22.79
C TRP A 243 16.00 -2.97 24.21
N HIS A 244 15.52 -3.90 25.04
CA HIS A 244 15.06 -3.60 26.39
C HIS A 244 16.21 -3.16 27.33
N GLU A 245 17.43 -3.61 27.10
CA GLU A 245 18.60 -3.16 27.86
C GLU A 245 18.96 -1.72 27.51
N LEU A 246 19.02 -1.40 26.22
CA LEU A 246 19.31 -0.05 25.75
C LEU A 246 18.24 0.98 26.18
N MET A 247 16.96 0.57 26.11
CA MET A 247 15.85 1.45 26.43
C MET A 247 15.67 1.72 27.92
N ARG A 248 16.18 0.85 28.79
CA ARG A 248 16.01 0.95 30.26
C ARG A 248 16.53 2.25 30.81
N ASP A 249 17.73 2.62 30.42
CA ASP A 249 18.50 3.76 31.00
C ASP A 249 18.53 4.98 30.06
N ALA A 250 17.87 4.87 28.90
CA ALA A 250 17.83 5.96 27.93
C ALA A 250 16.95 7.13 28.41
N SER A 251 17.41 8.35 28.18
CA SER A 251 16.65 9.57 28.51
C SER A 251 15.35 9.65 27.68
N GLY A 252 14.24 9.96 28.34
CA GLY A 252 12.96 10.26 27.71
C GLY A 252 12.85 11.66 27.10
N ASP A 253 13.94 12.44 27.11
CA ASP A 253 14.02 13.74 26.46
C ASP A 253 15.05 13.72 25.31
N CYS A 254 14.61 14.08 24.12
CA CYS A 254 15.43 14.16 22.93
C CYS A 254 14.87 15.26 22.01
N PRO A 255 15.52 16.43 21.92
CA PRO A 255 15.11 17.48 20.98
C PRO A 255 15.07 16.96 19.54
N ALA A 256 14.03 17.37 18.79
CA ALA A 256 13.90 17.01 17.40
C ALA A 256 14.98 17.69 16.55
N GLU A 257 15.67 16.91 15.72
CA GLU A 257 16.71 17.41 14.82
C GLU A 257 16.09 18.28 13.72
N PRO A 258 16.54 19.54 13.53
CA PRO A 258 16.05 20.37 12.44
C PRO A 258 16.36 19.75 11.06
N MET A 259 15.32 19.60 10.22
CA MET A 259 15.45 19.05 8.87
C MET A 259 14.90 20.05 7.84
N GLU A 260 15.63 20.26 6.74
CA GLU A 260 15.08 20.96 5.59
C GLU A 260 13.98 20.09 4.94
N ALA A 261 12.96 20.72 4.38
CA ALA A 261 11.74 20.03 3.94
C ALA A 261 11.98 18.90 2.92
N ASN A 262 13.01 19.01 2.09
CA ASN A 262 13.34 18.03 1.05
C ASN A 262 14.43 17.03 1.45
N GLU A 263 14.99 17.13 2.65
CA GLU A 263 15.95 16.11 3.12
C GLU A 263 15.30 14.72 3.12
N PRO A 264 16.04 13.68 2.67
CA PRO A 264 15.54 12.32 2.68
C PRO A 264 15.17 11.85 4.11
N GLY A 265 14.06 11.18 4.25
CA GLY A 265 13.67 10.56 5.52
C GLY A 265 13.38 9.07 5.36
N ILE A 266 12.98 8.65 4.17
CA ILE A 266 12.47 7.31 3.91
C ILE A 266 13.09 6.77 2.63
N VAL A 267 13.52 5.51 2.65
CA VAL A 267 13.85 4.73 1.44
C VAL A 267 13.06 3.44 1.45
N PHE A 268 12.21 3.23 0.44
CA PHE A 268 11.48 1.98 0.26
C PHE A 268 11.95 1.22 -0.97
N TYR A 269 12.12 -0.09 -0.82
CA TYR A 269 12.51 -0.94 -1.94
C TYR A 269 11.30 -1.60 -2.59
N THR A 270 11.19 -1.42 -3.92
CA THR A 270 10.22 -2.11 -4.76
C THR A 270 10.94 -3.10 -5.69
N SER A 271 10.19 -4.10 -6.19
CA SER A 271 10.70 -4.99 -7.22
C SER A 271 10.87 -4.22 -8.53
N GLY A 272 12.10 -4.11 -9.01
CA GLY A 272 12.37 -3.52 -10.33
C GLY A 272 11.95 -4.46 -11.47
N THR A 273 11.61 -3.90 -12.63
CA THR A 273 11.35 -4.67 -13.87
C THR A 273 12.58 -5.45 -14.34
N THR A 274 13.78 -4.99 -13.96
CA THR A 274 15.08 -5.63 -14.29
C THR A 274 15.52 -6.69 -13.29
N GLY A 275 14.68 -7.05 -12.31
CA GLY A 275 14.98 -8.06 -11.28
C GLY A 275 15.75 -7.54 -10.05
N LYS A 276 16.44 -6.39 -10.13
CA LYS A 276 17.09 -5.78 -8.95
C LYS A 276 16.13 -4.83 -8.24
N PRO A 277 16.03 -4.90 -6.89
CA PRO A 277 15.23 -3.96 -6.11
C PRO A 277 15.72 -2.52 -6.35
N LYS A 278 14.78 -1.56 -6.42
CA LYS A 278 15.08 -0.13 -6.54
C LYS A 278 14.63 0.59 -5.26
N GLY A 279 15.50 1.43 -4.71
CA GLY A 279 15.23 2.21 -3.50
C GLY A 279 14.55 3.53 -3.85
N ILE A 280 13.29 3.68 -3.47
CA ILE A 280 12.49 4.88 -3.68
C ILE A 280 12.77 5.86 -2.54
N VAL A 281 13.23 7.06 -2.85
CA VAL A 281 13.58 8.09 -1.85
C VAL A 281 12.46 9.09 -1.69
N HIS A 282 11.91 9.21 -0.47
CA HIS A 282 10.95 10.25 -0.10
C HIS A 282 11.59 11.27 0.85
N SER A 283 11.19 12.54 0.67
CA SER A 283 11.56 13.61 1.60
C SER A 283 10.82 13.46 2.94
N ALA A 284 11.43 13.93 4.03
CA ALA A 284 10.84 13.81 5.36
C ALA A 284 9.59 14.70 5.52
N MET A 285 9.73 16.03 5.38
CA MET A 285 8.65 16.97 5.71
C MET A 285 7.62 17.14 4.59
N ALA A 286 8.04 17.19 3.32
CA ALA A 286 7.07 17.31 2.23
C ALA A 286 6.14 16.07 2.16
N PHE A 287 6.65 14.89 2.54
CA PHE A 287 5.85 13.69 2.73
C PHE A 287 4.79 13.86 3.84
N VAL A 288 5.16 14.44 4.99
CA VAL A 288 4.22 14.68 6.10
C VAL A 288 3.15 15.70 5.72
N VAL A 289 3.52 16.81 5.07
CA VAL A 289 2.56 17.84 4.65
C VAL A 289 1.47 17.26 3.74
N ASN A 290 1.87 16.47 2.76
CA ASN A 290 0.91 15.87 1.85
C ASN A 290 0.05 14.79 2.53
N ASN A 291 0.67 13.95 3.38
CA ASN A 291 -0.08 12.94 4.12
C ASN A 291 -1.10 13.57 5.07
N TYR A 292 -0.80 14.72 5.67
CA TYR A 292 -1.75 15.45 6.51
C TYR A 292 -3.07 15.68 5.77
N VAL A 293 -3.02 16.32 4.61
CA VAL A 293 -4.23 16.71 3.86
C VAL A 293 -4.89 15.49 3.19
N TYR A 294 -4.09 14.56 2.66
CA TYR A 294 -4.62 13.38 1.98
C TYR A 294 -5.42 12.50 2.93
N THR A 295 -4.83 12.12 4.05
CA THR A 295 -5.50 11.22 4.98
C THR A 295 -6.65 11.90 5.71
N LYS A 296 -6.54 13.20 6.00
CA LYS A 296 -7.61 14.03 6.59
C LYS A 296 -8.91 13.91 5.78
N TYR A 297 -8.86 14.15 4.48
CA TYR A 297 -10.06 14.17 3.65
C TYR A 297 -10.43 12.80 3.07
N HIS A 298 -9.44 11.97 2.76
CA HIS A 298 -9.73 10.64 2.23
C HIS A 298 -10.45 9.76 3.24
N MET A 299 -10.02 9.78 4.50
CA MET A 299 -10.60 8.99 5.58
C MET A 299 -11.60 9.78 6.44
N ASP A 300 -11.74 11.09 6.22
CA ASP A 300 -12.51 12.00 7.08
C ASP A 300 -12.09 11.86 8.55
N HIS A 301 -10.81 12.13 8.82
CA HIS A 301 -10.25 11.96 10.17
C HIS A 301 -10.76 12.98 11.18
N HIS A 302 -11.18 12.49 12.33
CA HIS A 302 -11.57 13.24 13.52
C HIS A 302 -10.77 12.81 14.75
N PRO A 303 -10.62 13.66 15.78
CA PRO A 303 -9.75 13.38 16.93
C PRO A 303 -10.06 12.11 17.73
N ASN A 304 -11.29 11.60 17.66
CA ASN A 304 -11.72 10.40 18.39
C ASN A 304 -11.74 9.13 17.52
N ASP A 305 -11.23 9.22 16.30
CA ASP A 305 -11.21 8.08 15.41
C ASP A 305 -10.18 7.04 15.83
N VAL A 306 -10.50 5.80 15.52
CA VAL A 306 -9.61 4.64 15.63
C VAL A 306 -9.41 4.08 14.23
N LEU A 307 -8.23 4.29 13.69
CA LEU A 307 -7.82 3.77 12.40
C LEU A 307 -7.09 2.43 12.55
N TRP A 308 -7.47 1.47 11.74
CA TRP A 308 -6.70 0.24 11.56
C TRP A 308 -6.23 0.11 10.13
N CYS A 309 -4.91 0.30 9.92
CA CYS A 309 -4.25 -0.09 8.68
C CYS A 309 -3.76 -1.53 8.82
N THR A 310 -4.25 -2.43 7.96
CA THR A 310 -3.92 -3.86 8.05
C THR A 310 -2.63 -4.23 7.30
N ALA A 311 -1.97 -3.26 6.69
CA ALA A 311 -0.73 -3.49 5.97
C ALA A 311 0.44 -3.83 6.91
N ASP A 312 1.42 -4.59 6.38
CA ASP A 312 2.69 -4.80 7.07
C ASP A 312 3.57 -3.55 6.99
N ILE A 313 4.40 -3.34 8.03
CA ILE A 313 5.33 -2.21 8.14
C ILE A 313 6.36 -2.18 7.02
N GLY A 314 6.66 -3.29 6.40
CA GLY A 314 7.52 -3.39 5.23
C GLY A 314 6.92 -2.78 3.95
N TRP A 315 5.69 -2.26 4.01
CA TRP A 315 5.02 -1.57 2.90
C TRP A 315 4.78 -0.10 3.23
N LEU A 316 4.98 0.75 2.23
CA LEU A 316 4.77 2.21 2.38
C LEU A 316 3.34 2.54 2.85
N THR A 317 2.38 1.72 2.51
CA THR A 317 0.97 1.85 2.92
C THR A 317 0.82 2.01 4.43
N MET A 318 1.54 1.21 5.25
CA MET A 318 1.49 1.33 6.71
C MET A 318 2.03 2.68 7.18
N HIS A 319 3.08 3.19 6.55
CA HIS A 319 3.66 4.49 6.89
C HIS A 319 2.73 5.65 6.51
N ILE A 320 2.09 5.59 5.33
CA ILE A 320 1.16 6.63 4.87
C ILE A 320 -0.08 6.67 5.78
N TRP A 321 -0.75 5.54 5.94
CA TRP A 321 -2.06 5.50 6.60
C TRP A 321 -1.94 5.19 8.08
N GLY A 322 -1.20 4.14 8.44
CA GLY A 322 -1.13 3.62 9.81
C GLY A 322 -0.22 4.42 10.76
N ILE A 323 0.79 5.13 10.28
CA ILE A 323 1.71 5.87 11.15
C ILE A 323 1.60 7.38 10.87
N VAL A 324 2.13 7.84 9.74
CA VAL A 324 2.24 9.29 9.49
C VAL A 324 0.87 9.94 9.36
N GLY A 325 -0.01 9.38 8.51
CA GLY A 325 -1.33 9.96 8.27
C GLY A 325 -2.25 9.94 9.51
N ALA A 326 -2.20 8.87 10.30
CA ALA A 326 -2.94 8.80 11.56
C ALA A 326 -2.41 9.81 12.58
N LEU A 327 -1.11 9.75 12.88
CA LEU A 327 -0.52 10.56 13.94
C LEU A 327 -0.50 12.05 13.60
N VAL A 328 -0.26 12.46 12.34
CA VAL A 328 -0.32 13.88 11.96
C VAL A 328 -1.72 14.47 12.10
N ASN A 329 -2.76 13.65 11.98
CA ASN A 329 -4.14 14.06 12.19
C ASN A 329 -4.63 13.85 13.65
N GLY A 330 -3.76 13.38 14.53
CA GLY A 330 -4.10 13.18 15.94
C GLY A 330 -5.04 12.02 16.20
N VAL A 331 -5.08 11.02 15.33
CA VAL A 331 -5.95 9.84 15.36
C VAL A 331 -5.26 8.70 16.09
N THR A 332 -6.03 7.86 16.79
CA THR A 332 -5.53 6.60 17.34
C THR A 332 -5.31 5.59 16.24
N THR A 333 -4.11 5.01 16.13
CA THR A 333 -3.81 3.95 15.16
C THR A 333 -3.65 2.60 15.82
N ILE A 334 -4.10 1.55 15.12
CA ILE A 334 -3.88 0.15 15.54
C ILE A 334 -2.78 -0.46 14.68
N MET A 335 -1.79 -1.05 15.33
CA MET A 335 -0.78 -1.90 14.72
C MET A 335 -0.99 -3.33 15.21
N PHE A 336 -1.17 -4.25 14.27
CA PHE A 336 -1.47 -5.66 14.55
C PHE A 336 -0.37 -6.56 13.99
N GLU A 337 0.22 -7.40 14.87
CA GLU A 337 1.11 -8.49 14.47
C GLU A 337 0.30 -9.76 14.33
N GLY A 338 0.27 -10.35 13.14
CA GLY A 338 -0.40 -11.62 12.90
C GLY A 338 -1.20 -11.67 11.60
N ALA A 339 -1.94 -12.76 11.42
CA ALA A 339 -2.85 -12.92 10.30
C ALA A 339 -4.29 -12.53 10.67
N LEU A 340 -5.00 -11.89 9.73
CA LEU A 340 -6.35 -11.34 9.97
C LEU A 340 -7.42 -12.42 10.25
N ASP A 341 -7.12 -13.66 9.93
CA ASP A 341 -7.98 -14.83 10.04
C ASP A 341 -7.44 -15.92 11.00
N TYR A 342 -6.46 -15.56 11.85
CA TYR A 342 -5.87 -16.49 12.80
C TYR A 342 -5.97 -15.95 14.24
N PRO A 343 -6.24 -16.79 15.26
CA PRO A 343 -6.40 -18.26 15.22
C PRO A 343 -7.78 -18.70 14.69
N THR A 344 -8.67 -17.78 14.43
CA THR A 344 -10.02 -18.08 13.89
C THR A 344 -10.37 -17.10 12.77
N PRO A 345 -11.21 -17.49 11.80
CA PRO A 345 -11.69 -16.61 10.74
C PRO A 345 -12.36 -15.32 11.23
N SER A 346 -12.77 -15.28 12.50
CA SER A 346 -13.41 -14.11 13.12
C SER A 346 -12.43 -13.06 13.66
N ARG A 347 -11.13 -13.29 13.60
CA ARG A 347 -10.11 -12.41 14.19
C ARG A 347 -10.23 -10.95 13.75
N PHE A 348 -10.46 -10.72 12.47
CA PHE A 348 -10.70 -9.38 11.93
C PHE A 348 -11.88 -8.69 12.62
N TYR A 349 -13.03 -9.36 12.70
CA TYR A 349 -14.26 -8.81 13.29
C TYR A 349 -14.13 -8.58 14.79
N GLN A 350 -13.40 -9.47 15.47
CA GLN A 350 -13.07 -9.32 16.89
C GLN A 350 -12.28 -8.03 17.15
N MET A 351 -11.26 -7.74 16.31
CA MET A 351 -10.47 -6.51 16.41
C MET A 351 -11.33 -5.26 16.20
N VAL A 352 -12.17 -5.26 15.16
CA VAL A 352 -13.08 -4.14 14.86
C VAL A 352 -14.02 -3.88 16.04
N SER A 353 -14.65 -4.91 16.58
CA SER A 353 -15.58 -4.81 17.70
C SER A 353 -14.87 -4.39 19.00
N LYS A 354 -13.74 -5.02 19.33
CA LYS A 354 -12.96 -4.78 20.55
C LYS A 354 -12.51 -3.33 20.69
N TYR A 355 -11.98 -2.78 19.60
CA TYR A 355 -11.39 -1.44 19.60
C TYR A 355 -12.32 -0.36 19.03
N ARG A 356 -13.56 -0.72 18.69
CA ARG A 356 -14.51 0.22 18.09
C ARG A 356 -13.92 0.92 16.87
N VAL A 357 -13.22 0.15 16.01
CA VAL A 357 -12.59 0.68 14.81
C VAL A 357 -13.63 1.34 13.92
N ASN A 358 -13.38 2.58 13.51
CA ASN A 358 -14.27 3.28 12.60
C ASN A 358 -13.65 3.55 11.22
N LYS A 359 -12.34 3.47 11.09
CA LYS A 359 -11.63 3.65 9.81
C LYS A 359 -10.74 2.44 9.54
N ILE A 360 -10.88 1.82 8.38
CA ILE A 360 -10.02 0.70 7.95
C ILE A 360 -9.34 1.05 6.65
N PHE A 361 -8.03 0.82 6.59
CA PHE A 361 -7.27 0.83 5.34
C PHE A 361 -6.66 -0.55 5.12
N THR A 362 -7.01 -1.21 4.01
CA THR A 362 -6.67 -2.61 3.77
C THR A 362 -6.38 -2.91 2.30
N ALA A 363 -6.30 -4.17 1.92
CA ALA A 363 -6.12 -4.62 0.55
C ALA A 363 -7.36 -5.40 0.05
N PRO A 364 -7.67 -5.37 -1.25
CA PRO A 364 -8.74 -6.19 -1.84
C PRO A 364 -8.63 -7.68 -1.52
N THR A 365 -7.42 -8.22 -1.47
CA THR A 365 -7.18 -9.62 -1.05
C THR A 365 -7.70 -9.90 0.36
N ALA A 366 -7.56 -8.97 1.32
CA ALA A 366 -8.12 -9.15 2.65
C ALA A 366 -9.65 -9.17 2.61
N ILE A 367 -10.28 -8.33 1.80
CA ILE A 367 -11.73 -8.35 1.60
C ILE A 367 -12.19 -9.70 1.02
N ARG A 368 -11.54 -10.19 -0.05
CA ARG A 368 -11.87 -11.49 -0.66
C ARG A 368 -11.68 -12.65 0.32
N MET A 369 -10.67 -12.60 1.17
CA MET A 369 -10.48 -13.58 2.24
C MET A 369 -11.67 -13.56 3.23
N LEU A 370 -12.15 -12.39 3.65
CA LEU A 370 -13.31 -12.26 4.53
C LEU A 370 -14.59 -12.77 3.86
N MET A 371 -14.80 -12.49 2.57
CA MET A 371 -15.94 -13.01 1.80
C MET A 371 -16.01 -14.54 1.81
N LYS A 372 -14.85 -15.21 1.75
CA LYS A 372 -14.76 -16.67 1.73
C LYS A 372 -15.33 -17.32 3.00
N TYR A 373 -15.26 -16.64 4.16
CA TYR A 373 -15.71 -17.20 5.44
C TYR A 373 -17.21 -17.03 5.71
N GLY A 374 -17.90 -16.21 4.93
CA GLY A 374 -19.35 -16.01 5.04
C GLY A 374 -19.80 -15.13 6.20
N HIS A 375 -21.13 -14.97 6.32
CA HIS A 375 -21.76 -14.04 7.26
C HIS A 375 -21.78 -14.53 8.71
N GLU A 376 -21.82 -15.83 8.93
CA GLU A 376 -21.96 -16.41 10.28
C GLU A 376 -20.76 -16.07 11.16
N VAL A 377 -19.59 -15.95 10.57
CA VAL A 377 -18.35 -15.65 11.28
C VAL A 377 -18.34 -14.22 11.86
N MET A 378 -19.01 -13.27 11.23
CA MET A 378 -19.06 -11.88 11.70
C MET A 378 -20.26 -11.60 12.62
N ALA A 379 -21.32 -12.45 12.58
CA ALA A 379 -22.58 -12.21 13.28
C ALA A 379 -22.44 -11.93 14.79
N PRO A 380 -21.51 -12.54 15.55
CA PRO A 380 -21.32 -12.28 16.98
C PRO A 380 -20.74 -10.90 17.32
N TYR A 381 -20.20 -10.15 16.33
CA TYR A 381 -19.41 -8.95 16.57
C TYR A 381 -20.16 -7.67 16.21
N ASP A 382 -20.03 -6.66 17.05
CA ASP A 382 -20.58 -5.32 16.79
C ASP A 382 -19.64 -4.54 15.86
N LEU A 383 -20.07 -4.37 14.60
CA LEU A 383 -19.38 -3.59 13.59
C LEU A 383 -19.99 -2.21 13.37
N SER A 384 -20.88 -1.76 14.26
CA SER A 384 -21.62 -0.49 14.11
C SER A 384 -20.72 0.75 14.14
N SER A 385 -19.50 0.62 14.67
CA SER A 385 -18.50 1.69 14.68
C SER A 385 -17.89 1.97 13.31
N LEU A 386 -17.92 1.02 12.36
CA LEU A 386 -17.34 1.22 11.04
C LEU A 386 -18.03 2.34 10.28
N GLU A 387 -17.22 3.20 9.69
CA GLU A 387 -17.63 4.35 8.88
C GLU A 387 -16.96 4.38 7.50
N VAL A 388 -15.66 4.06 7.43
CA VAL A 388 -14.90 4.10 6.18
C VAL A 388 -14.06 2.83 6.06
N VAL A 389 -14.16 2.18 4.90
CA VAL A 389 -13.24 1.12 4.48
C VAL A 389 -12.60 1.54 3.17
N SER A 390 -11.28 1.63 3.16
CA SER A 390 -10.52 2.01 1.98
C SER A 390 -9.52 0.91 1.61
N VAL A 391 -9.28 0.73 0.33
CA VAL A 391 -8.39 -0.32 -0.18
C VAL A 391 -7.39 0.21 -1.21
N VAL A 392 -6.22 -0.45 -1.28
CA VAL A 392 -5.15 -0.16 -2.24
C VAL A 392 -4.36 -1.42 -2.58
N GLY A 393 -3.60 -1.37 -3.66
CA GLY A 393 -2.57 -2.36 -4.02
C GLY A 393 -2.97 -3.27 -5.17
N GLU A 394 -4.25 -3.45 -5.41
CA GLU A 394 -4.81 -4.18 -6.56
C GLU A 394 -6.23 -3.67 -6.84
N PRO A 395 -6.81 -3.95 -8.02
CA PRO A 395 -8.18 -3.56 -8.30
C PRO A 395 -9.18 -4.21 -7.32
N LEU A 396 -10.12 -3.40 -6.81
CA LEU A 396 -11.28 -3.89 -6.08
C LEU A 396 -12.42 -4.10 -7.07
N ASN A 397 -12.75 -5.35 -7.36
CA ASN A 397 -13.87 -5.64 -8.25
C ASN A 397 -15.23 -5.22 -7.63
N PRO A 398 -16.25 -4.94 -8.44
CA PRO A 398 -17.56 -4.50 -7.95
C PRO A 398 -18.20 -5.46 -6.93
N GLU A 399 -18.06 -6.77 -7.11
CA GLU A 399 -18.60 -7.77 -6.18
C GLU A 399 -18.01 -7.58 -4.77
N ALA A 400 -16.69 -7.47 -4.65
CA ALA A 400 -16.03 -7.26 -3.35
C ALA A 400 -16.36 -5.88 -2.77
N TRP A 401 -16.55 -4.85 -3.61
CA TRP A 401 -17.02 -3.54 -3.19
C TRP A 401 -18.43 -3.63 -2.57
N HIS A 402 -19.40 -4.27 -3.27
CA HIS A 402 -20.75 -4.46 -2.78
C HIS A 402 -20.77 -5.29 -1.49
N TRP A 403 -20.00 -6.38 -1.47
CA TRP A 403 -19.92 -7.19 -0.27
C TRP A 403 -19.44 -6.36 0.94
N THR A 404 -18.43 -5.53 0.76
CA THR A 404 -17.91 -4.66 1.82
C THR A 404 -18.96 -3.66 2.28
N HIS A 405 -19.61 -2.97 1.34
CA HIS A 405 -20.64 -1.98 1.63
C HIS A 405 -21.86 -2.59 2.32
N ASP A 406 -22.38 -3.70 1.79
CA ASP A 406 -23.65 -4.28 2.21
C ASP A 406 -23.50 -5.16 3.46
N ASN A 407 -22.38 -5.90 3.58
CA ASN A 407 -22.19 -6.87 4.66
C ASN A 407 -21.39 -6.31 5.84
N LEU A 408 -20.21 -5.77 5.63
CA LEU A 408 -19.44 -5.12 6.71
C LEU A 408 -20.14 -3.85 7.17
N GLY A 409 -20.59 -3.05 6.24
CA GLY A 409 -21.16 -1.73 6.47
C GLY A 409 -22.65 -1.70 6.69
N LYS A 410 -23.38 -2.74 6.32
CA LYS A 410 -24.86 -2.77 6.29
C LYS A 410 -25.44 -1.56 5.56
N GLY A 411 -24.83 -1.17 4.43
CA GLY A 411 -25.22 -0.02 3.62
C GLY A 411 -24.90 1.37 4.23
N ARG A 412 -24.11 1.44 5.31
CA ARG A 412 -23.88 2.68 6.09
C ARG A 412 -22.47 3.24 6.01
N ILE A 413 -21.54 2.53 5.39
CA ILE A 413 -20.13 2.92 5.30
C ILE A 413 -19.76 3.49 3.95
N CYS A 414 -18.72 4.31 3.94
CA CYS A 414 -18.04 4.71 2.72
C CYS A 414 -17.02 3.63 2.34
N VAL A 415 -17.06 3.16 1.09
CA VAL A 415 -16.09 2.19 0.54
C VAL A 415 -15.33 2.86 -0.59
N ASN A 416 -14.03 3.10 -0.38
CA ASN A 416 -13.15 3.70 -1.36
C ASN A 416 -12.15 2.69 -1.89
N ASN A 417 -12.09 2.53 -3.20
CA ASN A 417 -10.95 1.93 -3.88
C ASN A 417 -10.00 3.05 -4.26
N THR A 418 -8.70 2.86 -4.08
CA THR A 418 -7.68 3.86 -4.38
C THR A 418 -6.61 3.28 -5.28
N TRP A 419 -5.95 4.14 -6.02
CA TRP A 419 -4.76 3.75 -6.77
C TRP A 419 -3.58 4.65 -6.40
N GLY A 420 -2.45 4.02 -6.20
CA GLY A 420 -1.18 4.68 -5.93
C GLY A 420 0.00 3.72 -6.10
N GLN A 421 1.17 4.28 -6.06
CA GLN A 421 2.45 3.56 -6.17
C GLN A 421 3.36 3.99 -5.03
N THR A 422 4.32 3.15 -4.67
CA THR A 422 5.37 3.51 -3.69
C THR A 422 6.08 4.80 -4.11
N GLU A 423 6.35 4.96 -5.39
CA GLU A 423 6.96 6.13 -6.02
C GLU A 423 6.17 7.42 -5.80
N LEU A 424 4.86 7.32 -5.72
CA LEU A 424 3.98 8.48 -5.55
C LEU A 424 3.81 8.87 -4.06
N GLY A 425 4.28 8.03 -3.14
CA GLY A 425 4.17 8.30 -1.71
C GLY A 425 2.74 8.23 -1.16
N GLY A 426 1.74 7.97 -2.02
CA GLY A 426 0.33 7.90 -1.66
C GLY A 426 -0.57 7.55 -2.84
N CYS A 427 -1.85 7.90 -2.72
CA CYS A 427 -2.89 7.55 -3.69
C CYS A 427 -3.41 8.81 -4.41
N PRO A 428 -2.82 9.21 -5.55
CA PRO A 428 -3.30 10.36 -6.33
C PRO A 428 -4.66 10.12 -7.00
N LEU A 429 -5.13 8.88 -7.06
CA LEU A 429 -6.52 8.56 -7.38
C LEU A 429 -7.23 8.03 -6.13
N ALA A 430 -8.23 8.75 -5.68
CA ALA A 430 -8.99 8.45 -4.47
C ALA A 430 -10.36 9.16 -4.46
N GLY A 431 -11.25 8.70 -3.59
CA GLY A 431 -12.42 9.45 -3.15
C GLY A 431 -12.19 10.10 -1.80
N ALA A 432 -12.89 11.20 -1.50
CA ALA A 432 -12.99 11.74 -0.15
C ALA A 432 -14.21 11.16 0.56
N ALA A 433 -14.00 10.59 1.74
CA ALA A 433 -15.09 9.97 2.49
C ALA A 433 -16.20 10.99 2.79
N TRP A 434 -17.44 10.60 2.46
CA TRP A 434 -18.66 11.40 2.63
C TRP A 434 -18.74 12.71 1.83
N LEU A 435 -17.73 13.01 0.99
CA LEU A 435 -17.65 14.24 0.18
C LEU A 435 -17.74 13.99 -1.32
N THR A 436 -17.35 12.80 -1.77
CA THR A 436 -17.42 12.40 -3.19
C THR A 436 -18.31 11.18 -3.38
N PRO A 437 -19.02 11.07 -4.52
CA PRO A 437 -19.73 9.85 -4.85
C PRO A 437 -18.77 8.67 -4.96
N MET A 438 -19.24 7.49 -4.59
CA MET A 438 -18.54 6.22 -4.77
C MET A 438 -19.04 5.51 -6.03
N LYS A 439 -18.16 4.79 -6.72
CA LYS A 439 -18.51 4.01 -7.90
C LYS A 439 -17.80 2.64 -7.82
N PRO A 440 -18.55 1.52 -7.65
CA PRO A 440 -17.97 0.20 -7.47
C PRO A 440 -16.95 -0.16 -8.55
N GLY A 441 -15.72 -0.51 -8.17
CA GLY A 441 -14.61 -0.83 -9.07
C GLY A 441 -13.72 0.36 -9.46
N SER A 442 -14.23 1.59 -9.39
CA SER A 442 -13.45 2.80 -9.71
C SER A 442 -12.45 3.15 -8.60
N CYS A 443 -11.32 3.74 -8.99
CA CYS A 443 -10.33 4.33 -8.05
C CYS A 443 -10.65 5.80 -7.67
N GLY A 444 -11.87 6.27 -7.94
CA GLY A 444 -12.24 7.67 -7.72
C GLY A 444 -11.70 8.61 -8.80
N SER A 445 -11.44 9.85 -8.43
CA SER A 445 -10.91 10.90 -9.31
C SER A 445 -9.49 11.32 -8.91
N SER A 446 -8.86 12.18 -9.71
CA SER A 446 -7.63 12.88 -9.26
C SER A 446 -7.89 13.52 -7.92
N PHE A 447 -6.96 13.33 -6.97
CA PHE A 447 -7.10 13.80 -5.59
C PHE A 447 -6.23 15.03 -5.35
N LEU A 448 -6.52 15.78 -4.31
CA LEU A 448 -5.94 17.07 -3.91
C LEU A 448 -4.49 17.31 -4.39
N GLY A 449 -4.29 18.25 -5.30
CA GLY A 449 -2.99 18.63 -5.85
C GLY A 449 -2.41 17.67 -6.90
N ALA A 450 -2.98 16.49 -7.09
CA ALA A 450 -2.58 15.59 -8.16
C ALA A 450 -3.28 15.94 -9.48
N GLN A 451 -2.56 15.84 -10.58
CA GLN A 451 -3.10 15.96 -11.94
C GLN A 451 -2.85 14.67 -12.71
N VAL A 452 -3.80 13.76 -12.59
CA VAL A 452 -3.75 12.45 -13.24
C VAL A 452 -4.57 12.50 -14.53
N GLU A 453 -4.00 11.97 -15.62
CA GLU A 453 -4.64 11.92 -16.93
C GLU A 453 -4.44 10.56 -17.59
N VAL A 454 -5.37 10.22 -18.51
CA VAL A 454 -5.25 9.09 -19.43
C VAL A 454 -4.88 9.64 -20.81
N VAL A 455 -3.74 9.17 -21.34
CA VAL A 455 -3.16 9.73 -22.56
C VAL A 455 -2.80 8.65 -23.58
N ASP A 456 -2.65 9.04 -24.84
CA ASP A 456 -2.03 8.19 -25.88
C ASP A 456 -0.49 8.15 -25.74
N ASP A 457 0.17 7.36 -26.60
CA ASP A 457 1.63 7.22 -26.60
C ASP A 457 2.37 8.53 -26.93
N SER A 458 1.67 9.53 -27.49
CA SER A 458 2.21 10.89 -27.74
C SER A 458 1.99 11.87 -26.60
N GLY A 459 1.31 11.44 -25.52
CA GLY A 459 0.99 12.28 -24.36
C GLY A 459 -0.25 13.15 -24.54
N ARG A 460 -1.06 12.96 -25.59
CA ARG A 460 -2.34 13.67 -25.76
C ARG A 460 -3.43 13.03 -24.90
N VAL A 461 -4.22 13.86 -24.23
CA VAL A 461 -5.33 13.39 -23.40
C VAL A 461 -6.36 12.68 -24.27
N LEU A 462 -6.75 11.51 -23.85
CA LEU A 462 -7.79 10.71 -24.51
C LEU A 462 -9.19 11.13 -24.05
N PRO A 463 -10.20 11.00 -24.93
CA PRO A 463 -11.59 11.23 -24.51
C PRO A 463 -12.04 10.18 -23.48
N PRO A 464 -13.12 10.45 -22.72
CA PRO A 464 -13.69 9.48 -21.80
C PRO A 464 -13.96 8.12 -22.45
N ASN A 465 -13.88 7.07 -21.64
CA ASN A 465 -14.14 5.69 -22.05
C ASN A 465 -13.16 5.14 -23.10
N VAL A 466 -11.95 5.68 -23.17
CA VAL A 466 -10.87 5.16 -24.02
C VAL A 466 -9.71 4.72 -23.13
N VAL A 467 -9.22 3.50 -23.39
CA VAL A 467 -8.04 2.95 -22.69
C VAL A 467 -6.78 3.67 -23.15
N GLY A 468 -5.95 4.09 -22.19
CA GLY A 468 -4.67 4.72 -22.47
C GLY A 468 -3.67 4.57 -21.34
N ASN A 469 -2.56 5.28 -21.47
CA ASN A 469 -1.51 5.34 -20.48
C ASN A 469 -1.90 6.28 -19.33
N LEU A 470 -1.77 5.82 -18.11
CA LEU A 470 -1.99 6.63 -16.91
C LEU A 470 -0.72 7.44 -16.62
N VAL A 471 -0.84 8.76 -16.52
CA VAL A 471 0.28 9.67 -16.27
C VAL A 471 -0.07 10.73 -15.24
N LEU A 472 0.96 11.31 -14.61
CA LEU A 472 0.82 12.54 -13.82
C LEU A 472 1.46 13.70 -14.60
N ARG A 473 0.76 14.86 -14.61
CA ARG A 473 1.19 16.07 -15.34
C ARG A 473 2.06 16.99 -14.52
N ARG A 474 1.94 16.94 -13.20
CA ARG A 474 2.69 17.80 -12.29
C ARG A 474 3.12 17.05 -11.03
N PRO A 475 4.24 17.47 -10.42
CA PRO A 475 4.65 16.94 -9.13
C PRO A 475 3.74 17.42 -8.00
N PHE A 476 3.71 16.64 -6.91
CA PHE A 476 3.10 17.00 -5.64
C PHE A 476 4.01 16.57 -4.47
N PRO A 477 3.82 17.11 -3.25
CA PRO A 477 4.87 17.08 -2.22
C PRO A 477 5.38 15.71 -1.81
N MET A 478 4.57 14.65 -1.77
CA MET A 478 5.01 13.35 -1.28
C MET A 478 5.61 12.41 -2.33
N MET A 479 5.65 12.81 -3.62
CA MET A 479 6.28 12.01 -4.66
C MET A 479 7.76 11.75 -4.35
N LEU A 480 8.28 10.65 -4.90
CA LEU A 480 9.70 10.32 -4.84
C LEU A 480 10.56 11.49 -5.33
N ARG A 481 11.75 11.63 -4.76
CA ARG A 481 12.72 12.64 -5.19
C ARG A 481 13.76 12.08 -6.13
N THR A 482 14.10 10.81 -5.99
CA THR A 482 15.08 10.08 -6.79
C THR A 482 15.02 8.58 -6.46
N LEU A 483 15.84 7.79 -7.14
CA LEU A 483 16.19 6.43 -6.73
C LEU A 483 17.50 6.44 -5.94
N TRP A 484 17.55 5.65 -4.86
CA TRP A 484 18.72 5.56 -3.97
C TRP A 484 19.95 5.07 -4.73
N LYS A 485 20.97 5.93 -4.79
CA LYS A 485 22.22 5.70 -5.53
C LYS A 485 22.08 5.52 -7.07
N GLU A 486 20.88 5.72 -7.64
CA GLU A 486 20.59 5.51 -9.06
C GLU A 486 19.80 6.69 -9.68
N PRO A 487 20.30 7.95 -9.63
CA PRO A 487 19.54 9.11 -10.10
C PRO A 487 19.27 9.12 -11.62
N GLU A 488 20.16 8.54 -12.42
CA GLU A 488 19.97 8.43 -13.87
C GLU A 488 18.84 7.45 -14.23
N ARG A 489 18.78 6.34 -13.49
CA ARG A 489 17.70 5.35 -13.63
C ARG A 489 16.34 5.95 -13.28
N TYR A 490 16.26 6.85 -12.28
CA TYR A 490 15.05 7.60 -11.95
C TYR A 490 14.48 8.34 -13.15
N VAL A 491 15.31 9.12 -13.84
CA VAL A 491 14.88 9.88 -15.03
C VAL A 491 14.46 8.95 -16.16
N HIS A 492 15.27 7.91 -16.42
CA HIS A 492 15.00 6.96 -17.49
C HIS A 492 13.69 6.17 -17.27
N GLU A 493 13.45 5.64 -16.08
CA GLU A 493 12.27 4.79 -15.83
C GLU A 493 10.95 5.57 -15.85
N TYR A 494 10.93 6.81 -15.34
CA TYR A 494 9.67 7.51 -15.11
C TYR A 494 9.39 8.69 -16.03
N PHE A 495 10.38 9.21 -16.76
CA PHE A 495 10.20 10.46 -17.53
C PHE A 495 10.67 10.36 -19.00
N SER A 496 11.17 9.22 -19.44
CA SER A 496 11.65 9.06 -20.83
C SER A 496 10.54 8.63 -21.80
N GLN A 497 9.46 8.03 -21.32
CA GLN A 497 8.42 7.44 -22.18
C GLN A 497 7.47 8.48 -22.77
N ILE A 498 6.98 9.40 -21.93
CA ILE A 498 6.06 10.46 -22.32
C ILE A 498 6.62 11.79 -21.83
N PRO A 499 7.08 12.67 -22.74
CA PRO A 499 7.71 13.94 -22.35
C PRO A 499 6.84 14.80 -21.43
N GLY A 500 7.45 15.36 -20.38
CA GLY A 500 6.78 16.26 -19.44
C GLY A 500 5.79 15.58 -18.50
N CYS A 501 5.77 14.25 -18.44
CA CYS A 501 4.89 13.49 -17.56
C CYS A 501 5.67 12.48 -16.72
N TYR A 502 5.17 12.21 -15.52
CA TYR A 502 5.55 11.00 -14.81
C TYR A 502 4.74 9.83 -15.38
N PHE A 503 5.45 8.85 -15.92
CA PHE A 503 4.87 7.65 -16.51
C PHE A 503 4.69 6.54 -15.47
N THR A 504 3.45 6.13 -15.24
CA THR A 504 3.13 5.16 -14.18
C THR A 504 3.37 3.70 -14.58
N ASN A 505 3.43 3.43 -15.88
CA ASN A 505 3.39 2.10 -16.48
C ASN A 505 2.10 1.32 -16.14
N ASP A 506 1.00 2.03 -15.90
CA ASP A 506 -0.33 1.47 -15.74
C ASP A 506 -1.24 1.91 -16.89
N ALA A 507 -2.13 1.02 -17.32
CA ALA A 507 -3.23 1.33 -18.23
C ALA A 507 -4.47 1.72 -17.44
N ALA A 508 -5.21 2.71 -17.94
CA ALA A 508 -6.43 3.18 -17.29
C ALA A 508 -7.45 3.71 -18.29
N VAL A 509 -8.67 3.87 -17.78
CA VAL A 509 -9.78 4.57 -18.44
C VAL A 509 -10.28 5.65 -17.49
N LYS A 510 -10.65 6.80 -18.03
CA LYS A 510 -11.43 7.82 -17.34
C LYS A 510 -12.84 7.81 -17.90
N ASP A 511 -13.86 7.65 -17.08
CA ASP A 511 -15.24 7.60 -17.53
C ASP A 511 -15.88 9.00 -17.66
N ASP A 512 -17.14 9.06 -18.11
CA ASP A 512 -17.88 10.31 -18.32
C ASP A 512 -18.14 11.10 -17.02
N ASP A 513 -18.15 10.40 -15.87
CA ASP A 513 -18.29 11.03 -14.54
C ASP A 513 -16.95 11.50 -13.98
N GLY A 514 -15.84 11.30 -14.70
CA GLY A 514 -14.48 11.68 -14.29
C GLY A 514 -13.80 10.69 -13.33
N HIS A 515 -14.38 9.51 -13.16
CA HIS A 515 -13.79 8.44 -12.37
C HIS A 515 -12.76 7.64 -13.18
N PHE A 516 -11.66 7.26 -12.52
CA PHE A 516 -10.61 6.46 -13.11
C PHE A 516 -10.77 4.99 -12.77
N TRP A 517 -10.49 4.16 -13.77
CA TRP A 517 -10.46 2.71 -13.70
C TRP A 517 -9.09 2.25 -14.11
N VAL A 518 -8.29 1.79 -13.16
CA VAL A 518 -6.95 1.28 -13.43
C VAL A 518 -7.09 -0.19 -13.81
N ILE A 519 -6.79 -0.47 -15.06
CA ILE A 519 -6.99 -1.78 -15.70
C ILE A 519 -5.87 -2.76 -15.28
N GLY A 520 -4.66 -2.24 -15.06
CA GLY A 520 -3.49 -3.01 -14.65
C GLY A 520 -2.21 -2.44 -15.25
N ARG A 521 -1.12 -3.16 -15.06
CA ARG A 521 0.16 -2.80 -15.65
C ARG A 521 0.11 -2.94 -17.17
N LEU A 522 0.79 -2.04 -17.90
CA LEU A 522 0.86 -2.12 -19.36
C LEU A 522 1.45 -3.44 -19.85
N ASP A 523 2.36 -4.03 -19.07
CA ASP A 523 2.95 -5.34 -19.31
C ASP A 523 1.99 -6.52 -19.00
N ASP A 524 0.90 -6.29 -18.27
CA ASP A 524 -0.12 -7.30 -17.93
C ASP A 524 -1.38 -7.21 -18.82
N VAL A 525 -1.51 -6.17 -19.64
CA VAL A 525 -2.59 -6.05 -20.63
C VAL A 525 -2.36 -7.07 -21.76
N ILE A 526 -3.36 -7.89 -22.06
CA ILE A 526 -3.25 -8.91 -23.10
C ILE A 526 -3.63 -8.32 -24.46
N ASN A 527 -2.73 -8.37 -25.43
CA ASN A 527 -3.02 -7.97 -26.79
C ASN A 527 -3.42 -9.19 -27.63
N VAL A 528 -4.72 -9.37 -27.82
CA VAL A 528 -5.29 -10.46 -28.63
C VAL A 528 -5.64 -9.94 -30.02
N ALA A 529 -4.94 -10.37 -31.03
CA ALA A 529 -5.21 -9.98 -32.43
C ALA A 529 -5.33 -8.45 -32.66
N GLY A 530 -4.52 -7.65 -31.94
CA GLY A 530 -4.54 -6.18 -32.01
C GLY A 530 -5.52 -5.49 -31.05
N HIS A 531 -6.26 -6.23 -30.25
CA HIS A 531 -7.16 -5.69 -29.23
C HIS A 531 -6.51 -5.79 -27.84
N ARG A 532 -6.47 -4.68 -27.11
CA ARG A 532 -5.99 -4.63 -25.72
C ARG A 532 -7.11 -5.08 -24.80
N LEU A 533 -6.98 -6.26 -24.18
CA LEU A 533 -7.94 -6.82 -23.23
C LEU A 533 -7.45 -6.62 -21.79
N SER A 534 -8.36 -6.19 -20.92
CA SER A 534 -8.12 -6.06 -19.50
C SER A 534 -8.17 -7.42 -18.81
N THR A 535 -7.10 -7.82 -18.16
CA THR A 535 -7.11 -9.01 -17.29
C THR A 535 -8.11 -8.86 -16.16
N MET A 536 -8.28 -7.64 -15.63
CA MET A 536 -9.20 -7.32 -14.55
C MET A 536 -10.67 -7.55 -14.95
N GLU A 537 -11.07 -7.14 -16.15
CA GLU A 537 -12.45 -7.35 -16.62
C GLU A 537 -12.76 -8.84 -16.80
N MET A 538 -11.81 -9.59 -17.36
CA MET A 538 -11.95 -11.05 -17.47
C MET A 538 -12.01 -11.71 -16.10
N GLU A 539 -11.16 -11.29 -15.16
CA GLU A 539 -11.16 -11.76 -13.77
C GLU A 539 -12.52 -11.43 -13.10
N SER A 540 -13.02 -10.22 -13.27
CA SER A 540 -14.33 -9.81 -12.73
C SER A 540 -15.48 -10.65 -13.30
N ALA A 541 -15.52 -10.86 -14.61
CA ALA A 541 -16.54 -11.70 -15.25
C ALA A 541 -16.47 -13.16 -14.75
N ILE A 542 -15.27 -13.71 -14.56
CA ILE A 542 -15.08 -15.06 -14.02
C ILE A 542 -15.51 -15.15 -12.54
N MET A 543 -15.27 -14.10 -11.76
CA MET A 543 -15.66 -14.05 -10.34
C MET A 543 -17.18 -14.03 -10.12
N GLU A 544 -17.98 -13.64 -11.12
CA GLU A 544 -19.45 -13.76 -11.07
C GLU A 544 -19.93 -15.22 -11.07
N CYS A 545 -19.08 -16.19 -11.45
CA CYS A 545 -19.39 -17.60 -11.29
C CYS A 545 -19.33 -17.99 -9.80
N ASN A 546 -20.45 -18.40 -9.23
CA ASN A 546 -20.60 -18.70 -7.79
C ASN A 546 -19.59 -19.72 -7.25
N SER A 547 -19.09 -20.63 -8.06
CA SER A 547 -18.11 -21.65 -7.69
C SER A 547 -16.68 -21.11 -7.61
N VAL A 548 -16.40 -19.89 -8.09
CA VAL A 548 -15.06 -19.32 -8.14
C VAL A 548 -14.76 -18.57 -6.83
N ALA A 549 -13.59 -18.85 -6.25
CA ALA A 549 -13.08 -18.15 -5.07
C ALA A 549 -12.11 -17.03 -5.45
N GLU A 550 -11.18 -17.32 -6.38
CA GLU A 550 -10.22 -16.36 -6.90
C GLU A 550 -9.83 -16.71 -8.32
N VAL A 551 -9.35 -15.72 -9.06
CA VAL A 551 -8.88 -15.93 -10.44
C VAL A 551 -7.72 -14.99 -10.75
N ALA A 552 -6.81 -15.45 -11.59
CA ALA A 552 -5.80 -14.64 -12.25
C ALA A 552 -5.80 -14.94 -13.74
N VAL A 553 -5.89 -13.90 -14.55
CA VAL A 553 -5.80 -14.02 -16.00
C VAL A 553 -4.46 -13.47 -16.47
N VAL A 554 -3.80 -14.20 -17.38
CA VAL A 554 -2.54 -13.78 -18.03
C VAL A 554 -2.57 -14.10 -19.51
N GLY A 555 -1.73 -13.43 -20.30
CA GLY A 555 -1.53 -13.76 -21.71
C GLY A 555 -0.71 -15.04 -21.87
N ALA A 556 -1.22 -16.01 -22.61
CA ALA A 556 -0.49 -17.19 -23.05
C ALA A 556 -0.06 -17.01 -24.50
N PRO A 557 1.15 -17.45 -24.93
CA PRO A 557 1.56 -17.41 -26.32
C PRO A 557 0.64 -18.23 -27.23
N ASP A 558 0.28 -17.66 -28.39
CA ASP A 558 -0.47 -18.32 -29.44
C ASP A 558 0.16 -18.02 -30.81
N ALA A 559 0.30 -19.04 -31.64
CA ALA A 559 0.99 -18.95 -32.92
C ALA A 559 0.29 -18.06 -33.96
N ILE A 560 -1.04 -17.83 -33.82
CA ILE A 560 -1.86 -17.08 -34.78
C ILE A 560 -2.24 -15.72 -34.22
N LYS A 561 -2.66 -15.66 -32.97
CA LYS A 561 -3.20 -14.43 -32.33
C LYS A 561 -2.15 -13.63 -31.57
N GLY A 562 -0.91 -14.16 -31.48
CA GLY A 562 0.18 -13.61 -30.68
C GLY A 562 0.02 -13.97 -29.19
N LEU A 563 -1.01 -13.43 -28.53
CA LEU A 563 -1.40 -13.80 -27.17
C LEU A 563 -2.87 -14.21 -27.12
N VAL A 564 -3.19 -15.12 -26.21
CA VAL A 564 -4.57 -15.50 -25.86
C VAL A 564 -4.74 -15.49 -24.34
N PRO A 565 -5.93 -15.19 -23.80
CA PRO A 565 -6.13 -15.22 -22.35
C PRO A 565 -6.06 -16.64 -21.81
N ALA A 566 -5.37 -16.81 -20.67
CA ALA A 566 -5.35 -18.02 -19.86
C ALA A 566 -5.76 -17.66 -18.43
N ALA A 567 -6.76 -18.35 -17.90
CA ALA A 567 -7.28 -18.14 -16.55
C ALA A 567 -6.82 -19.22 -15.58
N PHE A 568 -6.28 -18.82 -14.44
CA PHE A 568 -5.97 -19.69 -13.31
C PHE A 568 -7.01 -19.42 -12.22
N VAL A 569 -7.79 -20.43 -11.86
CA VAL A 569 -8.99 -20.31 -11.02
C VAL A 569 -8.85 -21.16 -9.78
N THR A 570 -9.12 -20.60 -8.60
CA THR A 570 -9.34 -21.35 -7.38
C THR A 570 -10.83 -21.43 -7.08
N LEU A 571 -11.27 -22.59 -6.58
CA LEU A 571 -12.69 -22.84 -6.31
C LEU A 571 -13.04 -22.63 -4.84
N ARG A 572 -14.30 -22.32 -4.59
CA ARG A 572 -14.83 -22.25 -3.21
C ARG A 572 -14.82 -23.62 -2.55
N ALA A 573 -14.82 -23.64 -1.22
CA ALA A 573 -14.85 -24.89 -0.45
C ALA A 573 -16.12 -25.71 -0.81
N GLY A 574 -15.92 -26.99 -1.12
CA GLY A 574 -17.00 -27.90 -1.53
C GLY A 574 -17.25 -27.97 -3.04
N GLU A 575 -16.65 -27.09 -3.82
CA GLU A 575 -16.74 -27.08 -5.29
C GLU A 575 -15.62 -27.95 -5.89
N SER A 576 -15.89 -28.52 -7.05
CA SER A 576 -14.95 -29.40 -7.76
C SER A 576 -14.73 -28.96 -9.21
N ALA A 577 -13.51 -29.11 -9.68
CA ALA A 577 -13.16 -28.83 -11.06
C ALA A 577 -13.89 -29.80 -12.01
N SER A 578 -14.58 -29.25 -13.02
CA SER A 578 -15.28 -30.05 -14.05
C SER A 578 -15.19 -29.38 -15.42
N ALA A 579 -15.49 -30.14 -16.47
CA ALA A 579 -15.57 -29.61 -17.83
C ALA A 579 -16.75 -28.62 -17.97
N GLU A 580 -17.85 -28.92 -17.32
CA GLU A 580 -19.06 -28.08 -17.32
C GLU A 580 -18.80 -26.73 -16.67
N LEU A 581 -18.05 -26.70 -15.56
CA LEU A 581 -17.66 -25.46 -14.91
C LEU A 581 -16.69 -24.63 -15.77
N ARG A 582 -15.75 -25.30 -16.45
CA ARG A 582 -14.84 -24.64 -17.40
C ARG A 582 -15.63 -23.97 -18.53
N ASP A 583 -16.62 -24.67 -19.09
CA ASP A 583 -17.48 -24.13 -20.15
C ASP A 583 -18.40 -23.04 -19.63
N ALA A 584 -18.86 -23.12 -18.38
CA ALA A 584 -19.62 -22.06 -17.72
C ALA A 584 -18.80 -20.78 -17.56
N ILE A 585 -17.57 -20.88 -17.11
CA ILE A 585 -16.62 -19.75 -17.00
C ILE A 585 -16.39 -19.12 -18.37
N ARG A 586 -16.14 -19.92 -19.41
CA ARG A 586 -15.93 -19.43 -20.78
C ARG A 586 -17.17 -18.72 -21.35
N ARG A 587 -18.35 -19.27 -21.10
CA ARG A 587 -19.63 -18.64 -21.48
C ARG A 587 -19.83 -17.32 -20.75
N GLN A 588 -19.59 -17.29 -19.43
CA GLN A 588 -19.71 -16.08 -18.62
C GLN A 588 -18.85 -14.95 -19.18
N VAL A 589 -17.58 -15.23 -19.49
CA VAL A 589 -16.69 -14.22 -20.10
C VAL A 589 -17.20 -13.79 -21.48
N ALA A 590 -17.72 -14.74 -22.29
CA ALA A 590 -18.30 -14.42 -23.60
C ALA A 590 -19.52 -13.52 -23.49
N ASP A 591 -20.38 -13.77 -22.51
CA ASP A 591 -21.64 -13.03 -22.30
C ASP A 591 -21.38 -11.63 -21.71
N VAL A 592 -20.37 -11.50 -20.84
CA VAL A 592 -20.04 -10.22 -20.15
C VAL A 592 -19.15 -9.33 -21.02
N ILE A 593 -18.12 -9.89 -21.68
CA ILE A 593 -17.09 -9.10 -22.37
C ILE A 593 -17.15 -9.31 -23.89
N GLY A 594 -17.48 -10.52 -24.33
CA GLY A 594 -17.49 -10.87 -25.73
C GLY A 594 -16.54 -12.03 -26.08
N LYS A 595 -16.72 -12.59 -27.29
CA LYS A 595 -16.01 -13.80 -27.73
C LYS A 595 -14.49 -13.66 -27.82
N ILE A 596 -13.99 -12.44 -28.01
CA ILE A 596 -12.54 -12.18 -28.11
C ILE A 596 -11.81 -12.37 -26.77
N ALA A 597 -12.51 -12.17 -25.65
CA ALA A 597 -11.96 -12.29 -24.31
C ALA A 597 -12.07 -13.69 -23.70
N ILE A 598 -12.71 -14.62 -24.40
CA ILE A 598 -12.88 -16.00 -23.89
C ILE A 598 -11.50 -16.59 -23.57
N PRO A 599 -11.26 -17.05 -22.32
CA PRO A 599 -10.02 -17.73 -21.98
C PRO A 599 -9.85 -18.98 -22.86
N ASP A 600 -8.73 -19.03 -23.58
CA ASP A 600 -8.37 -20.19 -24.37
C ASP A 600 -8.11 -21.40 -23.47
N ARG A 601 -7.49 -21.15 -22.32
CA ARG A 601 -7.19 -22.14 -21.28
C ARG A 601 -7.75 -21.70 -19.94
N VAL A 602 -8.38 -22.64 -19.20
CA VAL A 602 -8.82 -22.45 -17.83
C VAL A 602 -8.20 -23.53 -16.96
N PHE A 603 -7.36 -23.15 -16.03
CA PHE A 603 -6.65 -24.01 -15.11
C PHE A 603 -7.29 -23.90 -13.72
N PHE A 604 -7.69 -25.05 -13.13
CA PHE A 604 -8.17 -25.07 -11.75
C PHE A 604 -7.00 -25.41 -10.81
N THR A 605 -6.71 -24.53 -9.85
CA THR A 605 -5.57 -24.70 -8.91
C THR A 605 -6.03 -24.52 -7.48
N ASP A 606 -5.32 -25.16 -6.53
CA ASP A 606 -5.58 -25.03 -5.09
C ASP A 606 -5.25 -23.62 -4.57
N ALA A 607 -4.22 -22.99 -5.15
CA ALA A 607 -3.76 -21.66 -4.76
C ALA A 607 -3.10 -20.93 -5.93
N LEU A 608 -3.26 -19.59 -5.95
CA LEU A 608 -2.51 -18.72 -6.86
C LEU A 608 -1.18 -18.31 -6.23
N PRO A 609 -0.11 -18.12 -7.03
CA PRO A 609 1.18 -17.66 -6.50
C PRO A 609 1.04 -16.21 -6.03
N LYS A 610 1.24 -15.98 -4.75
CA LYS A 610 1.05 -14.68 -4.10
C LYS A 610 2.29 -14.23 -3.37
N THR A 611 2.43 -12.93 -3.26
CA THR A 611 3.30 -12.34 -2.24
C THR A 611 2.65 -12.51 -0.87
N PRO A 612 3.40 -12.40 0.23
CA PRO A 612 2.85 -12.43 1.58
C PRO A 612 1.84 -11.31 1.89
N SER A 613 1.83 -10.23 1.08
CA SER A 613 0.79 -9.20 1.12
C SER A 613 -0.48 -9.60 0.37
N GLY A 614 -0.53 -10.81 -0.20
CA GLY A 614 -1.66 -11.34 -0.95
C GLY A 614 -1.70 -10.94 -2.43
N LYS A 615 -0.75 -10.14 -2.91
CA LYS A 615 -0.71 -9.74 -4.33
C LYS A 615 -0.34 -10.94 -5.21
N ILE A 616 -1.16 -11.22 -6.22
CA ILE A 616 -0.92 -12.30 -7.19
C ILE A 616 0.30 -11.96 -8.05
N MET A 617 1.21 -12.92 -8.16
CA MET A 617 2.43 -12.80 -8.96
C MET A 617 2.19 -13.30 -10.39
N ARG A 618 1.42 -12.52 -11.19
CA ARG A 618 1.04 -12.88 -12.57
C ARG A 618 2.24 -13.18 -13.46
N ARG A 619 3.38 -12.52 -13.21
CA ARG A 619 4.62 -12.77 -13.91
C ARG A 619 5.02 -14.25 -13.89
N LEU A 620 4.89 -14.92 -12.74
CA LEU A 620 5.24 -16.34 -12.60
C LEU A 620 4.29 -17.25 -13.38
N LEU A 621 2.99 -16.91 -13.41
CA LEU A 621 2.00 -17.64 -14.23
C LEU A 621 2.32 -17.51 -15.72
N LYS A 622 2.72 -16.30 -16.15
CA LYS A 622 3.12 -16.03 -17.53
C LYS A 622 4.37 -16.81 -17.93
N GLU A 623 5.42 -16.78 -17.10
CA GLU A 623 6.65 -17.55 -17.33
C GLU A 623 6.38 -19.06 -17.44
N ILE A 624 5.52 -19.63 -16.57
CA ILE A 624 5.15 -21.05 -16.63
C ILE A 624 4.44 -21.37 -17.95
N LEU A 625 3.58 -20.47 -18.46
CA LEU A 625 2.92 -20.67 -19.75
C LEU A 625 3.85 -20.53 -20.94
N GLU A 626 4.85 -19.66 -20.85
CA GLU A 626 5.80 -19.39 -21.93
C GLU A 626 6.91 -20.45 -22.01
N THR A 627 7.45 -20.87 -20.87
CA THR A 627 8.67 -21.70 -20.81
C THR A 627 8.48 -23.07 -20.17
N GLY A 628 7.37 -23.29 -19.49
CA GLY A 628 7.13 -24.47 -18.66
C GLY A 628 7.89 -24.45 -17.32
N ASP A 629 8.63 -23.37 -17.04
CA ASP A 629 9.46 -23.21 -15.84
C ASP A 629 9.42 -21.76 -15.32
N VAL A 630 10.02 -21.51 -14.15
CA VAL A 630 10.16 -20.17 -13.57
C VAL A 630 11.66 -19.85 -13.46
N GLY A 631 12.11 -18.89 -14.25
CA GLY A 631 13.50 -18.38 -14.23
C GLY A 631 13.68 -17.12 -13.39
N SER A 632 12.56 -16.43 -13.06
CA SER A 632 12.60 -15.18 -12.32
C SER A 632 12.61 -15.38 -10.79
N ASP A 633 12.88 -14.29 -10.08
CA ASP A 633 12.96 -14.29 -8.61
C ASP A 633 11.64 -14.71 -7.95
N THR A 634 11.69 -15.82 -7.21
CA THR A 634 10.57 -16.37 -6.41
C THR A 634 10.69 -16.05 -4.92
N THR A 635 11.63 -15.20 -4.52
CA THR A 635 11.91 -14.91 -3.11
C THR A 635 10.75 -14.22 -2.40
N ALA A 636 9.90 -13.53 -3.17
CA ALA A 636 8.70 -12.86 -2.67
C ALA A 636 7.44 -13.76 -2.61
N LEU A 637 7.54 -15.06 -2.86
CA LEU A 637 6.42 -15.99 -2.76
C LEU A 637 6.12 -16.37 -1.31
N GLU A 638 4.85 -16.36 -0.95
CA GLU A 638 4.36 -16.87 0.33
C GLU A 638 4.53 -18.38 0.44
N ASP A 639 4.18 -19.12 -0.62
CA ASP A 639 4.32 -20.58 -0.70
C ASP A 639 4.97 -21.01 -2.03
N ARG A 640 6.19 -21.51 -1.94
CA ARG A 640 6.94 -22.02 -3.11
C ARG A 640 6.38 -23.34 -3.65
N SER A 641 5.66 -24.14 -2.85
CA SER A 641 5.09 -25.41 -3.30
C SER A 641 4.01 -25.20 -4.36
N SER A 642 3.36 -24.02 -4.36
CA SER A 642 2.35 -23.65 -5.36
C SER A 642 2.91 -23.65 -6.78
N ILE A 643 4.18 -23.25 -6.97
CA ILE A 643 4.83 -23.20 -8.28
C ILE A 643 4.99 -24.58 -8.91
N GLU A 644 5.46 -25.58 -8.15
CA GLU A 644 5.66 -26.93 -8.69
C GLU A 644 4.33 -27.58 -9.09
N LYS A 645 3.26 -27.33 -8.33
CA LYS A 645 1.91 -27.77 -8.69
C LYS A 645 1.42 -27.11 -9.98
N LEU A 646 1.64 -25.80 -10.12
CA LEU A 646 1.26 -25.05 -11.32
C LEU A 646 2.03 -25.52 -12.57
N LYS A 647 3.34 -25.74 -12.46
CA LYS A 647 4.15 -26.31 -13.54
C LYS A 647 3.63 -27.69 -13.98
N ALA A 648 3.36 -28.57 -13.03
CA ALA A 648 2.82 -29.90 -13.33
C ALA A 648 1.46 -29.83 -14.05
N MET A 649 0.59 -28.94 -13.59
CA MET A 649 -0.74 -28.73 -14.16
C MET A 649 -0.67 -28.17 -15.59
N VAL A 650 0.15 -27.16 -15.84
CA VAL A 650 0.32 -26.57 -17.18
C VAL A 650 0.90 -27.60 -18.14
N ARG A 651 1.93 -28.38 -17.72
CA ARG A 651 2.50 -29.46 -18.54
C ARG A 651 1.51 -30.57 -18.87
N ALA A 652 0.55 -30.86 -17.99
CA ALA A 652 -0.47 -31.88 -18.22
C ALA A 652 -1.55 -31.44 -19.22
N GLN A 653 -1.69 -30.13 -19.50
CA GLN A 653 -2.67 -29.56 -20.43
C GLN A 653 -2.01 -28.97 -21.68
N ALA A 654 -0.67 -28.94 -21.78
CA ALA A 654 0.06 -28.58 -22.98
C ALA A 654 0.14 -29.76 -23.94
#